data_da2b2fbdfcc5bda77f85899742a463ac
#
_entry.id   da2b2fbdfcc5bda77f85899742a463ac
#
_cell.length_a   1.000
_cell.length_b   1.000
_cell.length_c   1.000
_cell.angle_alpha   90.00
_cell.angle_beta   90.00
_cell.angle_gamma   90.00
#
_symmetry.space_group_name_H-M   'P 1'
#
loop_
_entity.id
_entity.type
_entity.pdbx_description
1 polymer ?
#
loop_
_entity_poly.entity_id
_entity_poly.type
_entity_poly.pdbx_seq_one_letter_code
_entity_poly.pdbx_strand_id
1 'polypeptide(L)'
;MPSIFETDTKLDQLASVAIARTKELMKESDKLRDRREKANRRRVARLFKDPKAIEATITLTDEVMRISSVTSSSRIFRRAAKKASILGFGPINGIGLHAIGILSNVLPKPVVAAVHQRVRALSKDLILAAEPAKLAKHLGKRTEKGLFLNINVLGEAVLGDHEAELRFQSILEMMRRPEVNYISVKLSSIVAQLIIIDIDGSINRVSEKMRILYREAQQHGVFVNLDMEEYRDLPMTVAAFMRVLDENEFVAMKAGIVLQAYLPEAHHFFGELVQWSKQRYARSGASIKVRLVKGANLAMERAEAELHGWSPAPYRSKSDVDASFVRLVDAALRPEHSSAVRIGIASHNLFHMTWALEVAKSRGVSEQVDIEMLEGMANAEALAVTRAGQPVLLYAPVTRKDDFAAAVAYLVRRLDENTSDENYLKAAFEISQNPKKFKEQEDRFLRSIAERHTITTESLRHIEHSQLMSSTFENEPNADPTEPKFIAAVTKEIRRVRAIKNQEIPLVINGEEIFTKEQEEGTDPSDNGKIWYHYSVGSRKDVDTAIATSQKAQEKWSGLSIQERTDIFLKAADVMAKATTQTIAVMSRDAGKTVAEADPEVAEAIDFARFYATTAQNFGESTPLGTILVIPPWNFPYAIPVGGVCAALAAGNTVILKPAPETVATAWEIVSHL
;
A
#
# COMPACT_ATOMS: atom_id res chain seq x y z
N MET A 1 13.10 -1.77 31.62
CA MET A 1 13.38 -3.13 31.06
C MET A 1 14.38 -2.95 29.96
N PRO A 2 15.39 -3.83 29.78
CA PRO A 2 16.22 -3.75 28.58
C PRO A 2 15.31 -3.82 27.36
N SER A 3 15.56 -2.95 26.38
CA SER A 3 14.82 -2.94 25.13
C SER A 3 14.96 -4.30 24.47
N ILE A 4 13.87 -4.93 24.02
CA ILE A 4 13.94 -6.18 23.26
C ILE A 4 14.79 -6.03 21.97
N PHE A 5 15.07 -4.79 21.57
CA PHE A 5 15.90 -4.41 20.42
C PHE A 5 17.34 -4.03 20.79
N GLU A 6 17.76 -4.25 22.04
CA GLU A 6 19.18 -4.17 22.38
C GLU A 6 19.91 -5.28 21.61
N THR A 7 20.80 -4.91 20.72
CA THR A 7 21.47 -5.87 19.84
C THR A 7 22.60 -6.59 20.54
N ASP A 8 22.71 -7.90 20.32
CA ASP A 8 23.74 -8.76 20.90
C ASP A 8 24.94 -8.85 19.97
N THR A 9 26.03 -8.16 20.31
CA THR A 9 27.28 -8.16 19.50
C THR A 9 27.97 -9.53 19.45
N LYS A 10 27.68 -10.44 20.39
CA LYS A 10 28.23 -11.82 20.35
C LYS A 10 27.74 -12.59 19.13
N LEU A 11 26.57 -12.22 18.57
CA LEU A 11 26.02 -12.86 17.38
C LEU A 11 26.77 -12.51 16.09
N ASP A 12 27.61 -11.47 16.10
CA ASP A 12 28.44 -11.10 14.93
C ASP A 12 29.38 -12.24 14.55
N GLN A 13 29.87 -12.97 15.56
CA GLN A 13 30.76 -14.12 15.37
C GLN A 13 30.08 -15.28 14.61
N LEU A 14 28.74 -15.38 14.69
CA LEU A 14 27.99 -16.40 13.97
C LEU A 14 27.91 -16.16 12.47
N ALA A 15 28.29 -14.98 11.99
CA ALA A 15 28.27 -14.66 10.56
C ALA A 15 29.17 -15.60 9.75
N SER A 16 30.37 -15.91 10.27
CA SER A 16 31.31 -16.84 9.59
C SER A 16 30.74 -18.27 9.51
N VAL A 17 30.11 -18.74 10.58
CA VAL A 17 29.45 -20.06 10.63
C VAL A 17 28.27 -20.10 9.65
N ALA A 18 27.46 -19.05 9.60
CA ALA A 18 26.34 -18.92 8.66
C ALA A 18 26.81 -18.95 7.19
N ILE A 19 27.92 -18.26 6.88
CA ILE A 19 28.51 -18.27 5.54
C ILE A 19 28.97 -19.68 5.14
N ALA A 20 29.67 -20.40 6.05
CA ALA A 20 30.10 -21.77 5.80
C ALA A 20 28.90 -22.70 5.53
N ARG A 21 27.86 -22.62 6.38
CA ARG A 21 26.61 -23.40 6.23
C ARG A 21 25.85 -23.05 4.93
N THR A 22 25.86 -21.76 4.54
CA THR A 22 25.29 -21.32 3.25
C THR A 22 25.99 -22.01 2.08
N LYS A 23 27.34 -22.10 2.09
CA LYS A 23 28.09 -22.80 1.06
C LYS A 23 27.74 -24.30 0.98
N GLU A 24 27.53 -24.94 2.12
CA GLU A 24 27.11 -26.34 2.19
C GLU A 24 25.71 -26.55 1.61
N LEU A 25 24.73 -25.72 2.01
CA LEU A 25 23.36 -25.77 1.48
C LEU A 25 23.33 -25.52 -0.03
N MET A 26 24.11 -24.57 -0.54
CA MET A 26 24.24 -24.33 -1.98
C MET A 26 24.78 -25.54 -2.74
N LYS A 27 25.84 -26.19 -2.22
CA LYS A 27 26.37 -27.42 -2.82
C LYS A 27 25.34 -28.54 -2.82
N GLU A 28 24.61 -28.72 -1.73
CA GLU A 28 23.54 -29.73 -1.65
C GLU A 28 22.41 -29.42 -2.61
N SER A 29 21.96 -28.18 -2.68
CA SER A 29 20.90 -27.77 -3.61
C SER A 29 21.31 -28.01 -5.08
N ASP A 30 22.58 -27.80 -5.45
CA ASP A 30 23.07 -28.07 -6.80
C ASP A 30 23.01 -29.57 -7.18
N LYS A 31 23.24 -30.47 -6.20
CA LYS A 31 23.08 -31.92 -6.39
C LYS A 31 21.62 -32.33 -6.57
N LEU A 32 20.72 -31.67 -5.83
CA LEU A 32 19.26 -31.93 -5.84
C LEU A 32 18.56 -31.48 -7.11
N ARG A 33 19.13 -30.54 -7.87
CA ARG A 33 18.52 -30.02 -9.11
C ARG A 33 18.53 -31.07 -10.21
N ASP A 34 17.35 -31.35 -10.72
CA ASP A 34 17.20 -32.18 -11.91
C ASP A 34 17.58 -31.44 -13.21
N ARG A 35 17.60 -32.18 -14.34
CA ARG A 35 17.94 -31.61 -15.66
C ARG A 35 16.98 -30.52 -16.10
N ARG A 36 15.69 -30.64 -15.79
CA ARG A 36 14.64 -29.68 -16.15
C ARG A 36 14.81 -28.37 -15.36
N GLU A 37 15.05 -28.48 -14.06
CA GLU A 37 15.28 -27.32 -13.20
C GLU A 37 16.55 -26.56 -13.62
N LYS A 38 17.65 -27.27 -13.91
CA LYS A 38 18.89 -26.67 -14.44
C LYS A 38 18.66 -25.93 -15.75
N ALA A 39 17.88 -26.52 -16.67
CA ALA A 39 17.55 -25.88 -17.95
C ALA A 39 16.66 -24.64 -17.76
N ASN A 40 15.68 -24.71 -16.86
CA ASN A 40 14.79 -23.58 -16.52
C ASN A 40 15.59 -22.43 -15.90
N ARG A 41 16.46 -22.69 -14.95
CA ARG A 41 17.36 -21.67 -14.36
C ARG A 41 18.20 -20.94 -15.41
N ARG A 42 18.82 -21.68 -16.34
CA ARG A 42 19.60 -21.07 -17.45
C ARG A 42 18.75 -20.20 -18.35
N ARG A 43 17.50 -20.59 -18.59
CA ARG A 43 16.54 -19.79 -19.37
C ARG A 43 16.17 -18.50 -18.63
N VAL A 44 15.82 -18.57 -17.36
CA VAL A 44 15.45 -17.43 -16.52
C VAL A 44 16.64 -16.49 -16.33
N ALA A 45 17.84 -17.01 -16.05
CA ALA A 45 19.06 -16.20 -15.95
C ALA A 45 19.37 -15.43 -17.25
N ARG A 46 19.10 -16.02 -18.41
CA ARG A 46 19.26 -15.37 -19.72
C ARG A 46 18.23 -14.26 -19.91
N LEU A 47 16.96 -14.54 -19.58
CA LEU A 47 15.87 -13.57 -19.67
C LEU A 47 16.17 -12.33 -18.80
N PHE A 48 16.65 -12.52 -17.58
CA PHE A 48 16.97 -11.42 -16.66
C PHE A 48 18.19 -10.58 -17.04
N LYS A 49 18.99 -11.04 -18.00
CA LYS A 49 20.10 -10.26 -18.56
C LYS A 49 19.67 -9.33 -19.70
N ASP A 50 18.42 -9.45 -20.16
CA ASP A 50 17.95 -8.72 -21.33
C ASP A 50 16.71 -7.87 -20.98
N PRO A 51 16.85 -6.53 -20.85
CA PRO A 51 15.76 -5.63 -20.53
C PRO A 51 14.56 -5.73 -21.49
N LYS A 52 14.79 -5.97 -22.79
CA LYS A 52 13.70 -6.12 -23.76
C LYS A 52 12.92 -7.41 -23.56
N ALA A 53 13.60 -8.49 -23.12
CA ALA A 53 12.93 -9.73 -22.79
C ALA A 53 12.11 -9.61 -21.50
N ILE A 54 12.59 -8.86 -20.52
CA ILE A 54 11.86 -8.54 -19.28
C ILE A 54 10.59 -7.73 -19.63
N GLU A 55 10.72 -6.60 -20.36
CA GLU A 55 9.59 -5.76 -20.79
C GLU A 55 8.54 -6.59 -21.54
N ALA A 56 8.96 -7.39 -22.52
CA ALA A 56 8.05 -8.25 -23.26
C ALA A 56 7.36 -9.28 -22.37
N THR A 57 8.05 -9.84 -21.37
CA THR A 57 7.46 -10.80 -20.43
C THR A 57 6.43 -10.13 -19.54
N ILE A 58 6.71 -8.92 -19.03
CA ILE A 58 5.75 -8.13 -18.23
C ILE A 58 4.52 -7.83 -19.07
N THR A 59 4.69 -7.29 -20.29
CA THR A 59 3.57 -7.01 -21.20
C THR A 59 2.73 -8.26 -21.49
N LEU A 60 3.36 -9.40 -21.74
CA LEU A 60 2.66 -10.68 -21.97
C LEU A 60 1.90 -11.17 -20.74
N THR A 61 2.46 -10.98 -19.56
CA THR A 61 1.88 -11.47 -18.31
C THR A 61 0.80 -10.53 -17.79
N ASP A 62 1.01 -9.22 -17.86
CA ASP A 62 0.09 -8.22 -17.34
C ASP A 62 -0.96 -7.81 -18.37
N GLU A 63 -0.58 -7.07 -19.41
CA GLU A 63 -1.52 -6.45 -20.33
C GLU A 63 -2.31 -7.47 -21.15
N VAL A 64 -1.62 -8.48 -21.75
CA VAL A 64 -2.30 -9.48 -22.59
C VAL A 64 -3.27 -10.36 -21.80
N MET A 65 -2.93 -10.68 -20.54
CA MET A 65 -3.76 -11.56 -19.69
C MET A 65 -4.97 -10.87 -19.08
N ARG A 66 -4.92 -9.56 -18.83
CA ARG A 66 -5.99 -8.81 -18.16
C ARG A 66 -7.08 -8.33 -19.12
N ILE A 67 -6.73 -8.08 -20.38
CA ILE A 67 -7.66 -7.48 -21.34
C ILE A 67 -8.63 -8.54 -21.87
N SER A 68 -9.93 -8.33 -21.64
CA SER A 68 -11.01 -9.19 -22.13
C SER A 68 -11.22 -9.13 -23.64
N SER A 69 -10.93 -8.00 -24.29
CA SER A 69 -11.05 -7.82 -25.74
C SER A 69 -9.95 -8.57 -26.48
N VAL A 70 -10.32 -9.61 -27.22
CA VAL A 70 -9.39 -10.40 -28.03
C VAL A 70 -8.62 -9.55 -29.04
N THR A 71 -9.27 -8.57 -29.66
CA THR A 71 -8.65 -7.66 -30.63
C THR A 71 -7.59 -6.80 -29.99
N SER A 72 -7.87 -6.26 -28.80
CA SER A 72 -6.92 -5.44 -28.02
C SER A 72 -5.76 -6.29 -27.51
N SER A 73 -6.03 -7.45 -26.92
CA SER A 73 -5.00 -8.41 -26.48
C SER A 73 -4.09 -8.82 -27.63
N SER A 74 -4.65 -9.12 -28.82
CA SER A 74 -3.87 -9.47 -30.01
C SER A 74 -2.96 -8.33 -30.47
N ARG A 75 -3.45 -7.08 -30.43
CA ARG A 75 -2.66 -5.89 -30.78
C ARG A 75 -1.47 -5.70 -29.82
N ILE A 76 -1.70 -5.83 -28.52
CA ILE A 76 -0.67 -5.72 -27.49
C ILE A 76 0.32 -6.85 -27.61
N PHE A 77 -0.16 -8.09 -27.77
CA PHE A 77 0.69 -9.26 -27.99
C PHE A 77 1.66 -9.04 -29.18
N ARG A 78 1.17 -8.53 -30.32
CA ARG A 78 2.02 -8.21 -31.50
C ARG A 78 3.10 -7.19 -31.15
N ARG A 79 2.73 -6.13 -30.41
CA ARG A 79 3.69 -5.11 -29.98
C ARG A 79 4.78 -5.72 -29.10
N ALA A 80 4.40 -6.53 -28.13
CA ALA A 80 5.33 -7.25 -27.25
C ALA A 80 6.21 -8.24 -28.04
N ALA A 81 5.62 -9.02 -28.95
CA ALA A 81 6.33 -9.97 -29.79
C ALA A 81 7.34 -9.28 -30.72
N LYS A 82 7.00 -8.11 -31.29
CA LYS A 82 7.91 -7.31 -32.13
C LYS A 82 9.10 -6.75 -31.36
N LYS A 83 8.90 -6.38 -30.10
CA LYS A 83 9.96 -5.86 -29.21
C LYS A 83 10.78 -6.98 -28.55
N ALA A 84 10.25 -8.20 -28.52
CA ALA A 84 10.87 -9.33 -27.84
C ALA A 84 12.25 -9.66 -28.40
N SER A 85 13.26 -9.76 -27.53
CA SER A 85 14.61 -10.12 -27.91
C SER A 85 14.73 -11.61 -28.17
N ILE A 86 15.31 -11.97 -29.34
CA ILE A 86 15.65 -13.36 -29.66
C ILE A 86 16.71 -13.89 -28.69
N LEU A 87 17.65 -13.06 -28.25
CA LEU A 87 18.71 -13.45 -27.31
C LEU A 87 18.15 -13.78 -25.93
N GLY A 88 17.25 -12.95 -25.40
CA GLY A 88 16.65 -13.12 -24.07
C GLY A 88 15.73 -14.34 -23.98
N PHE A 89 14.87 -14.56 -24.96
CA PHE A 89 13.99 -15.74 -25.03
C PHE A 89 14.69 -17.00 -25.53
N GLY A 90 15.85 -16.85 -26.17
CA GLY A 90 16.56 -17.89 -26.90
C GLY A 90 16.05 -18.06 -28.36
N PRO A 91 16.87 -18.59 -29.27
CA PRO A 91 16.60 -18.52 -30.71
C PRO A 91 15.25 -19.15 -31.11
N ILE A 92 14.95 -20.33 -30.59
CA ILE A 92 13.71 -21.05 -30.94
C ILE A 92 12.47 -20.30 -30.42
N ASN A 93 12.47 -19.89 -29.15
CA ASN A 93 11.32 -19.21 -28.54
C ASN A 93 11.17 -17.78 -29.08
N GLY A 94 12.27 -17.05 -29.28
CA GLY A 94 12.25 -15.68 -29.79
C GLY A 94 11.71 -15.62 -31.24
N ILE A 95 12.22 -16.48 -32.15
CA ILE A 95 11.71 -16.59 -33.52
C ILE A 95 10.25 -17.04 -33.51
N GLY A 96 9.90 -18.04 -32.69
CA GLY A 96 8.52 -18.50 -32.53
C GLY A 96 7.57 -17.40 -32.07
N LEU A 97 8.00 -16.56 -31.09
CA LEU A 97 7.20 -15.45 -30.60
C LEU A 97 6.91 -14.40 -31.69
N HIS A 98 7.92 -14.07 -32.53
CA HIS A 98 7.74 -13.17 -33.67
C HIS A 98 6.77 -13.75 -34.73
N ALA A 99 6.95 -15.03 -35.08
CA ALA A 99 6.08 -15.70 -36.05
C ALA A 99 4.63 -15.74 -35.58
N ILE A 100 4.38 -16.09 -34.32
CA ILE A 100 3.05 -16.10 -33.70
C ILE A 100 2.50 -14.67 -33.64
N GLY A 101 3.35 -13.66 -33.39
CA GLY A 101 2.97 -12.25 -33.44
C GLY A 101 2.41 -11.84 -34.82
N ILE A 102 3.03 -12.28 -35.90
CA ILE A 102 2.54 -12.04 -37.27
C ILE A 102 1.21 -12.79 -37.50
N LEU A 103 1.13 -14.06 -37.10
CA LEU A 103 -0.06 -14.89 -37.24
C LEU A 103 -1.29 -14.31 -36.51
N SER A 104 -1.05 -13.58 -35.40
CA SER A 104 -2.13 -12.94 -34.64
C SER A 104 -2.90 -11.85 -35.39
N ASN A 105 -2.40 -11.40 -36.57
CA ASN A 105 -3.15 -10.53 -37.49
C ASN A 105 -4.32 -11.25 -38.16
N VAL A 106 -4.11 -12.52 -38.51
CA VAL A 106 -5.08 -13.30 -39.27
C VAL A 106 -5.96 -14.15 -38.32
N LEU A 107 -5.36 -14.65 -37.27
CA LEU A 107 -6.00 -15.57 -36.31
C LEU A 107 -5.90 -15.05 -34.85
N PRO A 108 -6.54 -13.91 -34.51
CA PRO A 108 -6.39 -13.31 -33.16
C PRO A 108 -6.94 -14.20 -32.06
N LYS A 109 -8.12 -14.81 -32.23
CA LYS A 109 -8.76 -15.64 -31.18
C LYS A 109 -7.90 -16.86 -30.79
N PRO A 110 -7.49 -17.76 -31.69
CA PRO A 110 -6.69 -18.91 -31.32
C PRO A 110 -5.30 -18.54 -30.82
N VAL A 111 -4.69 -17.47 -31.31
CA VAL A 111 -3.38 -17.01 -30.84
C VAL A 111 -3.48 -16.49 -29.40
N VAL A 112 -4.42 -15.61 -29.08
CA VAL A 112 -4.62 -15.12 -27.71
C VAL A 112 -4.92 -16.28 -26.76
N ALA A 113 -5.79 -17.23 -27.15
CA ALA A 113 -6.07 -18.40 -26.34
C ALA A 113 -4.81 -19.25 -26.08
N ALA A 114 -3.96 -19.45 -27.10
CA ALA A 114 -2.71 -20.18 -26.98
C ALA A 114 -1.70 -19.45 -26.07
N VAL A 115 -1.63 -18.12 -26.13
CA VAL A 115 -0.79 -17.30 -25.25
C VAL A 115 -1.27 -17.44 -23.81
N HIS A 116 -2.57 -17.29 -23.53
CA HIS A 116 -3.14 -17.49 -22.21
C HIS A 116 -2.82 -18.89 -21.64
N GLN A 117 -3.02 -19.92 -22.47
CA GLN A 117 -2.67 -21.31 -22.07
C GLN A 117 -1.18 -21.46 -21.76
N ARG A 118 -0.32 -20.83 -22.56
CA ARG A 118 1.15 -20.89 -22.37
C ARG A 118 1.59 -20.19 -21.10
N VAL A 119 1.07 -19.00 -20.81
CA VAL A 119 1.37 -18.26 -19.57
C VAL A 119 0.93 -19.09 -18.35
N ARG A 120 -0.30 -19.63 -18.36
CA ARG A 120 -0.78 -20.53 -17.31
C ARG A 120 0.10 -21.78 -17.14
N ALA A 121 0.56 -22.38 -18.21
CA ALA A 121 1.42 -23.54 -18.17
C ALA A 121 2.83 -23.24 -17.62
N LEU A 122 3.33 -22.01 -17.83
CA LEU A 122 4.62 -21.56 -17.31
C LEU A 122 4.54 -21.17 -15.83
N SER A 123 3.40 -20.69 -15.37
CA SER A 123 3.17 -20.27 -13.98
C SER A 123 2.62 -21.36 -13.06
N LYS A 124 2.32 -22.55 -13.58
CA LYS A 124 1.69 -23.65 -12.82
C LYS A 124 2.47 -24.13 -11.58
N ASP A 125 3.79 -23.91 -11.56
CA ASP A 125 4.64 -24.27 -10.43
C ASP A 125 4.70 -23.14 -9.39
N LEU A 126 4.26 -21.90 -9.75
CA LEU A 126 4.19 -20.72 -8.90
C LEU A 126 2.79 -20.46 -8.35
N ILE A 127 1.77 -20.78 -9.15
CA ILE A 127 0.37 -20.62 -8.80
C ILE A 127 -0.32 -21.97 -8.95
N LEU A 128 -0.81 -22.48 -7.85
CA LEU A 128 -1.45 -23.79 -7.82
C LEU A 128 -2.91 -23.70 -8.27
N ALA A 129 -3.36 -24.76 -8.91
CA ALA A 129 -4.75 -24.89 -9.30
C ALA A 129 -5.64 -25.22 -8.09
N ALA A 130 -6.75 -24.50 -7.92
CA ALA A 130 -7.67 -24.67 -6.80
C ALA A 130 -8.52 -25.95 -6.89
N GLU A 131 -8.53 -26.65 -8.04
CA GLU A 131 -9.32 -27.86 -8.21
C GLU A 131 -8.90 -28.95 -7.24
N PRO A 132 -9.86 -29.56 -6.49
CA PRO A 132 -9.58 -30.43 -5.35
C PRO A 132 -8.54 -31.54 -5.63
N ALA A 133 -8.78 -32.36 -6.64
CA ALA A 133 -7.89 -33.48 -6.95
C ALA A 133 -6.47 -33.08 -7.34
N LYS A 134 -6.32 -31.93 -8.01
CA LYS A 134 -4.99 -31.41 -8.41
C LYS A 134 -4.24 -30.85 -7.22
N LEU A 135 -4.93 -30.08 -6.38
CA LEU A 135 -4.34 -29.48 -5.19
C LEU A 135 -3.93 -30.57 -4.20
N ALA A 136 -4.82 -31.50 -3.84
CA ALA A 136 -4.53 -32.60 -2.94
C ALA A 136 -3.33 -33.44 -3.40
N LYS A 137 -3.26 -33.76 -4.70
CA LYS A 137 -2.11 -34.47 -5.28
C LYS A 137 -0.80 -33.67 -5.16
N HIS A 138 -0.86 -32.35 -5.32
CA HIS A 138 0.32 -31.49 -5.19
C HIS A 138 0.79 -31.43 -3.73
N LEU A 139 -0.15 -31.17 -2.80
CA LEU A 139 0.11 -31.11 -1.36
C LEU A 139 0.73 -32.43 -0.86
N GLY A 140 0.13 -33.58 -1.19
CA GLY A 140 0.66 -34.90 -0.82
C GLY A 140 2.11 -35.10 -1.28
N LYS A 141 2.43 -34.80 -2.53
CA LYS A 141 3.81 -34.89 -3.06
C LYS A 141 4.82 -33.98 -2.35
N ARG A 142 4.37 -32.82 -1.84
CA ARG A 142 5.25 -31.94 -1.07
C ARG A 142 5.46 -32.47 0.33
N THR A 143 4.40 -32.92 1.00
CA THR A 143 4.45 -33.50 2.35
C THR A 143 5.34 -34.75 2.39
N GLU A 144 5.25 -35.64 1.39
CA GLU A 144 6.15 -36.79 1.25
C GLU A 144 7.64 -36.41 1.23
N LYS A 145 7.95 -35.18 0.85
CA LYS A 145 9.33 -34.62 0.82
C LYS A 145 9.69 -33.81 2.07
N GLY A 146 8.82 -33.78 3.09
CA GLY A 146 9.00 -32.99 4.30
C GLY A 146 8.78 -31.48 4.10
N LEU A 147 8.06 -31.10 3.03
CA LEU A 147 7.68 -29.72 2.73
C LEU A 147 6.22 -29.51 3.07
N PHE A 148 5.91 -28.51 3.87
CA PHE A 148 4.56 -28.14 4.25
C PHE A 148 4.08 -26.96 3.43
N LEU A 149 2.76 -26.79 3.25
CA LEU A 149 2.24 -25.68 2.45
C LEU A 149 1.31 -24.79 3.27
N ASN A 150 1.54 -23.50 3.12
CA ASN A 150 0.66 -22.44 3.56
C ASN A 150 -0.12 -21.95 2.34
N ILE A 151 -1.40 -22.22 2.32
CA ILE A 151 -2.29 -21.90 1.19
C ILE A 151 -2.67 -20.41 1.26
N ASN A 152 -2.50 -19.72 0.15
CA ASN A 152 -3.05 -18.38 -0.04
C ASN A 152 -4.04 -18.39 -1.21
N VAL A 153 -5.33 -18.24 -0.92
CA VAL A 153 -6.35 -18.01 -1.95
C VAL A 153 -6.11 -16.61 -2.51
N LEU A 154 -5.60 -16.53 -3.75
CA LEU A 154 -5.25 -15.27 -4.36
C LEU A 154 -6.44 -14.32 -4.45
N GLY A 155 -6.24 -13.10 -4.00
CA GLY A 155 -7.16 -11.97 -4.06
C GLY A 155 -6.42 -10.69 -3.75
N GLU A 156 -6.78 -9.62 -4.43
CA GLU A 156 -6.34 -8.25 -4.14
C GLU A 156 -7.37 -7.57 -3.22
N ALA A 157 -7.05 -6.36 -2.73
CA ALA A 157 -8.01 -5.53 -2.02
C ALA A 157 -9.29 -5.33 -2.84
N VAL A 158 -10.44 -5.36 -2.19
CA VAL A 158 -11.75 -5.28 -2.84
C VAL A 158 -12.45 -3.99 -2.47
N LEU A 159 -13.17 -3.41 -3.44
CA LEU A 159 -13.93 -2.18 -3.24
C LEU A 159 -15.39 -2.43 -2.81
N GLY A 160 -15.95 -3.60 -3.15
CA GLY A 160 -17.36 -3.93 -2.92
C GLY A 160 -17.57 -5.09 -1.97
N ASP A 161 -18.60 -4.99 -1.12
CA ASP A 161 -18.96 -6.01 -0.12
C ASP A 161 -19.30 -7.36 -0.76
N HIS A 162 -19.94 -7.36 -1.93
CA HIS A 162 -20.29 -8.59 -2.63
C HIS A 162 -19.03 -9.38 -3.05
N GLU A 163 -18.04 -8.72 -3.61
CA GLU A 163 -16.77 -9.34 -4.00
C GLU A 163 -16.00 -9.82 -2.76
N ALA A 164 -15.97 -9.00 -1.69
CA ALA A 164 -15.36 -9.38 -0.42
C ALA A 164 -15.99 -10.65 0.14
N GLU A 165 -17.34 -10.75 0.10
CA GLU A 165 -18.06 -11.94 0.57
C GLU A 165 -17.76 -13.18 -0.28
N LEU A 166 -17.75 -13.06 -1.61
CA LEU A 166 -17.39 -14.18 -2.51
C LEU A 166 -15.99 -14.72 -2.21
N ARG A 167 -15.03 -13.82 -1.98
CA ARG A 167 -13.67 -14.21 -1.60
C ARG A 167 -13.61 -14.85 -0.23
N PHE A 168 -14.32 -14.28 0.73
CA PHE A 168 -14.40 -14.84 2.07
C PHE A 168 -14.96 -16.26 2.04
N GLN A 169 -16.06 -16.50 1.33
CA GLN A 169 -16.61 -17.83 1.15
C GLN A 169 -15.63 -18.81 0.47
N SER A 170 -14.87 -18.35 -0.53
CA SER A 170 -13.84 -19.17 -1.17
C SER A 170 -12.72 -19.58 -0.20
N ILE A 171 -12.37 -18.72 0.77
CA ILE A 171 -11.40 -19.03 1.83
C ILE A 171 -11.98 -20.07 2.80
N LEU A 172 -13.23 -19.91 3.25
CA LEU A 172 -13.89 -20.88 4.12
C LEU A 172 -14.03 -22.26 3.45
N GLU A 173 -14.41 -22.29 2.16
CA GLU A 173 -14.45 -23.54 1.38
C GLU A 173 -13.07 -24.20 1.30
N MET A 174 -11.99 -23.44 1.17
CA MET A 174 -10.63 -23.95 1.16
C MET A 174 -10.24 -24.55 2.52
N MET A 175 -10.65 -23.92 3.63
CA MET A 175 -10.37 -24.41 4.98
C MET A 175 -11.07 -25.71 5.33
N ARG A 176 -12.26 -25.97 4.75
CA ARG A 176 -13.02 -27.24 4.94
C ARG A 176 -12.38 -28.44 4.28
N ARG A 177 -11.33 -28.24 3.50
CA ARG A 177 -10.67 -29.32 2.76
C ARG A 177 -9.68 -30.05 3.67
N PRO A 178 -9.77 -31.39 3.77
CA PRO A 178 -8.97 -32.16 4.73
C PRO A 178 -7.46 -32.11 4.48
N GLU A 179 -7.04 -31.76 3.26
CA GLU A 179 -5.63 -31.61 2.91
C GLU A 179 -5.06 -30.24 3.29
N VAL A 180 -5.89 -29.25 3.70
CA VAL A 180 -5.48 -27.90 4.05
C VAL A 180 -5.41 -27.74 5.56
N ASN A 181 -4.21 -27.47 6.08
CA ASN A 181 -3.96 -27.30 7.51
C ASN A 181 -3.33 -25.95 7.87
N TYR A 182 -3.02 -25.12 6.87
CA TYR A 182 -2.44 -23.81 7.05
C TYR A 182 -2.89 -22.86 5.93
N ILE A 183 -3.41 -21.68 6.29
CA ILE A 183 -3.90 -20.71 5.34
C ILE A 183 -3.42 -19.30 5.69
N SER A 184 -3.10 -18.50 4.68
CA SER A 184 -2.85 -17.07 4.81
C SER A 184 -4.02 -16.26 4.27
N VAL A 185 -4.43 -15.23 5.01
CA VAL A 185 -5.56 -14.38 4.67
C VAL A 185 -5.17 -12.91 4.79
N LYS A 186 -5.53 -12.11 3.79
CA LYS A 186 -5.43 -10.65 3.82
C LYS A 186 -6.77 -10.07 4.25
N LEU A 187 -6.77 -9.19 5.23
CA LEU A 187 -8.01 -8.56 5.71
C LEU A 187 -8.66 -7.67 4.64
N SER A 188 -7.87 -6.96 3.86
CA SER A 188 -8.31 -6.13 2.72
C SER A 188 -8.99 -6.92 1.60
N SER A 189 -8.79 -8.24 1.54
CA SER A 189 -9.46 -9.10 0.55
C SER A 189 -10.82 -9.64 1.00
N ILE A 190 -11.13 -9.59 2.29
CA ILE A 190 -12.36 -10.14 2.89
C ILE A 190 -13.28 -9.10 3.52
N VAL A 191 -12.79 -7.87 3.66
CA VAL A 191 -13.57 -6.70 4.11
C VAL A 191 -13.31 -5.57 3.13
N ALA A 192 -14.38 -5.07 2.52
CA ALA A 192 -14.30 -3.93 1.62
C ALA A 192 -14.12 -2.62 2.40
N GLN A 193 -13.52 -1.64 1.74
CA GLN A 193 -13.42 -0.25 2.21
C GLN A 193 -12.93 -0.12 3.65
N LEU A 194 -11.72 -0.60 3.92
CA LEU A 194 -11.03 -0.35 5.18
C LEU A 194 -10.68 1.15 5.27
N ILE A 195 -11.32 1.85 6.19
CA ILE A 195 -11.25 3.31 6.32
C ILE A 195 -10.37 3.63 7.54
N ILE A 196 -9.20 4.24 7.28
CA ILE A 196 -8.22 4.55 8.34
C ILE A 196 -8.71 5.66 9.25
N ILE A 197 -9.43 6.64 8.72
CA ILE A 197 -10.04 7.72 9.52
C ILE A 197 -11.10 7.17 10.48
N ASP A 198 -11.80 6.08 10.10
CA ASP A 198 -12.70 5.31 10.98
C ASP A 198 -12.04 3.97 11.34
N ILE A 199 -10.87 4.05 12.01
CA ILE A 199 -10.11 2.85 12.38
C ILE A 199 -10.90 1.92 13.30
N ASP A 200 -11.66 2.46 14.25
CA ASP A 200 -12.47 1.68 15.19
C ASP A 200 -13.60 0.95 14.48
N GLY A 201 -14.32 1.61 13.56
CA GLY A 201 -15.34 0.99 12.73
C GLY A 201 -14.76 -0.08 11.81
N SER A 202 -13.60 0.18 11.22
CA SER A 202 -12.88 -0.79 10.38
C SER A 202 -12.44 -2.01 11.18
N ILE A 203 -11.87 -1.82 12.39
CA ILE A 203 -11.52 -2.92 13.31
C ILE A 203 -12.76 -3.74 13.68
N ASN A 204 -13.92 -3.10 13.93
CA ASN A 204 -15.15 -3.81 14.23
C ASN A 204 -15.58 -4.71 13.07
N ARG A 205 -15.65 -4.19 11.85
CA ARG A 205 -16.02 -4.97 10.65
C ARG A 205 -15.06 -6.12 10.39
N VAL A 206 -13.76 -5.87 10.51
CA VAL A 206 -12.72 -6.90 10.38
C VAL A 206 -12.87 -7.96 11.46
N SER A 207 -13.08 -7.56 12.72
CA SER A 207 -13.22 -8.49 13.86
C SER A 207 -14.42 -9.44 13.68
N GLU A 208 -15.53 -8.97 13.10
CA GLU A 208 -16.68 -9.81 12.79
C GLU A 208 -16.31 -10.94 11.80
N LYS A 209 -15.62 -10.61 10.72
CA LYS A 209 -15.15 -11.60 9.75
C LYS A 209 -14.09 -12.54 10.34
N MET A 210 -13.19 -12.01 11.17
CA MET A 210 -12.17 -12.82 11.83
C MET A 210 -12.76 -13.83 12.80
N ARG A 211 -13.83 -13.49 13.55
CA ARG A 211 -14.51 -14.46 14.43
C ARG A 211 -15.05 -15.65 13.63
N ILE A 212 -15.68 -15.40 12.48
CA ILE A 212 -16.18 -16.48 11.59
C ILE A 212 -15.00 -17.31 11.08
N LEU A 213 -13.94 -16.67 10.60
CA LEU A 213 -12.73 -17.30 10.09
C LEU A 213 -12.07 -18.21 11.15
N TYR A 214 -11.95 -17.72 12.38
CA TYR A 214 -11.30 -18.44 13.45
C TYR A 214 -12.15 -19.62 13.99
N ARG A 215 -13.49 -19.50 14.02
CA ARG A 215 -14.38 -20.64 14.32
C ARG A 215 -14.21 -21.77 13.30
N GLU A 216 -14.20 -21.41 12.01
CA GLU A 216 -13.98 -22.37 10.93
C GLU A 216 -12.59 -23.03 11.05
N ALA A 217 -11.57 -22.23 11.40
CA ALA A 217 -10.21 -22.71 11.62
C ALA A 217 -10.13 -23.71 12.79
N GLN A 218 -10.79 -23.44 13.91
CA GLN A 218 -10.85 -24.36 15.06
C GLN A 218 -11.58 -25.64 14.70
N GLN A 219 -12.70 -25.55 13.97
CA GLN A 219 -13.52 -26.72 13.58
C GLN A 219 -12.74 -27.67 12.66
N HIS A 220 -11.89 -27.14 11.78
CA HIS A 220 -11.19 -27.93 10.76
C HIS A 220 -9.69 -28.13 11.07
N GLY A 221 -9.19 -27.63 12.21
CA GLY A 221 -7.80 -27.78 12.60
C GLY A 221 -6.82 -27.02 11.69
N VAL A 222 -7.24 -25.88 11.14
CA VAL A 222 -6.44 -25.07 10.22
C VAL A 222 -5.75 -23.93 10.97
N PHE A 223 -4.45 -23.78 10.75
CA PHE A 223 -3.71 -22.62 11.25
C PHE A 223 -3.94 -21.40 10.32
N VAL A 224 -4.38 -20.29 10.88
CA VAL A 224 -4.59 -19.03 10.14
C VAL A 224 -3.47 -18.07 10.39
N ASN A 225 -2.89 -17.52 9.32
CA ASN A 225 -1.92 -16.46 9.35
C ASN A 225 -2.49 -15.21 8.65
N LEU A 226 -2.50 -14.07 9.34
CA LEU A 226 -2.88 -12.81 8.70
C LEU A 226 -1.70 -12.23 7.93
N ASP A 227 -1.87 -12.09 6.62
CA ASP A 227 -0.89 -11.47 5.76
C ASP A 227 -0.98 -9.94 5.85
N MET A 228 0.16 -9.26 5.72
CA MET A 228 0.29 -7.82 5.68
C MET A 228 0.54 -7.37 4.24
N GLU A 229 -0.09 -6.32 3.79
CA GLU A 229 0.07 -5.83 2.43
C GLU A 229 0.53 -4.35 2.41
N GLU A 230 -0.33 -3.41 2.74
CA GLU A 230 -0.04 -1.98 2.69
C GLU A 230 0.39 -1.43 4.06
N TYR A 231 1.21 -0.39 4.05
CA TYR A 231 1.65 0.32 5.26
C TYR A 231 0.46 0.76 6.13
N ARG A 232 -0.56 1.34 5.49
CA ARG A 232 -1.75 1.86 6.18
C ARG A 232 -2.57 0.79 6.90
N ASP A 233 -2.48 -0.48 6.48
CA ASP A 233 -3.23 -1.59 7.09
C ASP A 233 -2.56 -2.15 8.35
N LEU A 234 -1.28 -1.83 8.57
CA LEU A 234 -0.47 -2.43 9.64
C LEU A 234 -1.05 -2.18 11.04
N PRO A 235 -1.35 -0.93 11.47
CA PRO A 235 -1.90 -0.70 12.81
C PRO A 235 -3.24 -1.40 13.04
N MET A 236 -4.13 -1.34 12.06
CA MET A 236 -5.46 -1.94 12.14
C MET A 236 -5.40 -3.46 12.19
N THR A 237 -4.52 -4.08 11.39
CA THR A 237 -4.35 -5.54 11.36
C THR A 237 -3.81 -6.06 12.69
N VAL A 238 -2.83 -5.38 13.28
CA VAL A 238 -2.28 -5.73 14.59
C VAL A 238 -3.34 -5.58 15.68
N ALA A 239 -4.07 -4.46 15.68
CA ALA A 239 -5.12 -4.20 16.67
C ALA A 239 -6.26 -5.23 16.58
N ALA A 240 -6.74 -5.55 15.38
CA ALA A 240 -7.79 -6.55 15.17
C ALA A 240 -7.31 -7.96 15.58
N PHE A 241 -6.07 -8.31 15.26
CA PHE A 241 -5.46 -9.59 15.64
C PHE A 241 -5.43 -9.77 17.16
N MET A 242 -4.92 -8.78 17.88
CA MET A 242 -4.86 -8.84 19.34
C MET A 242 -6.26 -8.86 19.97
N ARG A 243 -7.16 -7.99 19.50
CA ARG A 243 -8.51 -7.86 20.02
C ARG A 243 -9.30 -9.17 19.92
N VAL A 244 -9.33 -9.80 18.75
CA VAL A 244 -10.10 -11.03 18.56
C VAL A 244 -9.49 -12.22 19.33
N LEU A 245 -8.17 -12.32 19.36
CA LEU A 245 -7.49 -13.40 20.09
C LEU A 245 -7.54 -13.23 21.63
N ASP A 246 -7.92 -12.07 22.14
CA ASP A 246 -8.17 -11.86 23.58
C ASP A 246 -9.59 -12.27 24.00
N GLU A 247 -10.49 -12.51 23.06
CA GLU A 247 -11.84 -13.00 23.37
C GLU A 247 -11.78 -14.40 23.98
N ASN A 248 -12.63 -14.68 24.97
CA ASN A 248 -12.64 -15.96 25.68
C ASN A 248 -12.72 -17.18 24.75
N GLU A 249 -13.42 -17.04 23.62
CA GLU A 249 -13.58 -18.09 22.60
C GLU A 249 -12.24 -18.43 21.92
N PHE A 250 -11.36 -17.45 21.76
CA PHE A 250 -10.13 -17.57 20.96
C PHE A 250 -8.84 -17.48 21.80
N VAL A 251 -8.94 -17.25 23.11
CA VAL A 251 -7.76 -17.05 23.97
C VAL A 251 -6.77 -18.23 23.95
N ALA A 252 -7.25 -19.46 23.74
CA ALA A 252 -6.43 -20.66 23.60
C ALA A 252 -6.02 -20.99 22.15
N MET A 253 -6.46 -20.20 21.17
CA MET A 253 -6.16 -20.43 19.75
C MET A 253 -4.75 -20.00 19.41
N LYS A 254 -4.03 -20.79 18.58
CA LYS A 254 -2.78 -20.41 17.97
C LYS A 254 -3.05 -19.81 16.60
N ALA A 255 -2.54 -18.62 16.32
CA ALA A 255 -2.67 -17.92 15.04
C ALA A 255 -1.39 -17.16 14.71
N GLY A 256 -1.27 -16.72 13.46
CA GLY A 256 -0.10 -16.01 12.98
C GLY A 256 -0.43 -14.63 12.38
N ILE A 257 0.59 -13.78 12.37
CA ILE A 257 0.57 -12.45 11.73
C ILE A 257 1.90 -12.19 11.04
N VAL A 258 1.90 -11.34 10.02
CA VAL A 258 3.10 -10.95 9.26
C VAL A 258 3.59 -9.58 9.71
N LEU A 259 4.90 -9.40 9.82
CA LEU A 259 5.55 -8.10 9.91
C LEU A 259 6.57 -7.94 8.77
N GLN A 260 6.61 -6.75 8.22
CA GLN A 260 7.40 -6.39 7.04
C GLN A 260 8.61 -5.55 7.47
N ALA A 261 9.81 -6.11 7.39
CA ALA A 261 11.06 -5.48 7.83
C ALA A 261 11.45 -4.23 7.01
N TYR A 262 10.82 -3.99 5.86
CA TYR A 262 11.08 -2.77 5.10
C TYR A 262 10.43 -1.52 5.72
N LEU A 263 9.58 -1.69 6.75
CA LEU A 263 8.96 -0.62 7.53
C LEU A 263 9.66 -0.46 8.87
N PRO A 264 10.14 0.73 9.24
CA PRO A 264 10.69 0.99 10.57
C PRO A 264 9.72 0.64 11.69
N GLU A 265 8.44 0.92 11.52
CA GLU A 265 7.36 0.66 12.47
C GLU A 265 7.17 -0.84 12.81
N ALA A 266 7.67 -1.74 11.96
CA ALA A 266 7.66 -3.18 12.24
C ALA A 266 8.35 -3.52 13.57
N HIS A 267 9.35 -2.72 13.98
CA HIS A 267 10.02 -2.89 15.26
C HIS A 267 9.10 -2.54 16.43
N HIS A 268 8.37 -1.43 16.34
CA HIS A 268 7.39 -1.02 17.33
C HIS A 268 6.30 -2.08 17.50
N PHE A 269 5.66 -2.48 16.40
CA PHE A 269 4.60 -3.48 16.43
C PHE A 269 5.08 -4.87 16.86
N PHE A 270 6.33 -5.23 16.55
CA PHE A 270 6.89 -6.47 17.10
C PHE A 270 7.01 -6.40 18.61
N GLY A 271 7.48 -5.27 19.16
CA GLY A 271 7.54 -5.05 20.61
C GLY A 271 6.19 -5.16 21.30
N GLU A 272 5.17 -4.54 20.70
CA GLU A 272 3.79 -4.59 21.18
C GLU A 272 3.23 -6.02 21.18
N LEU A 273 3.38 -6.73 20.07
CA LEU A 273 2.98 -8.13 19.93
C LEU A 273 3.68 -9.04 20.95
N VAL A 274 4.96 -8.84 21.22
CA VAL A 274 5.70 -9.61 22.22
C VAL A 274 5.14 -9.36 23.63
N GLN A 275 4.93 -8.11 24.03
CA GLN A 275 4.39 -7.77 25.34
C GLN A 275 2.99 -8.38 25.54
N TRP A 276 2.11 -8.16 24.58
CA TRP A 276 0.76 -8.69 24.60
C TRP A 276 0.74 -10.22 24.60
N SER A 277 1.52 -10.87 23.73
CA SER A 277 1.56 -12.34 23.65
C SER A 277 2.06 -13.01 24.91
N LYS A 278 3.02 -12.41 25.62
CA LYS A 278 3.48 -12.92 26.94
C LYS A 278 2.34 -12.91 27.97
N GLN A 279 1.56 -11.83 28.02
CA GLN A 279 0.40 -11.73 28.91
C GLN A 279 -0.68 -12.75 28.55
N ARG A 280 -0.95 -12.91 27.25
CA ARG A 280 -1.89 -13.90 26.73
C ARG A 280 -1.42 -15.33 27.01
N TYR A 281 -0.14 -15.62 26.76
CA TYR A 281 0.44 -16.93 27.04
C TYR A 281 0.35 -17.32 28.52
N ALA A 282 0.59 -16.38 29.42
CA ALA A 282 0.45 -16.59 30.86
C ALA A 282 -0.99 -16.97 31.27
N ARG A 283 -2.01 -16.51 30.54
CA ARG A 283 -3.43 -16.82 30.79
C ARG A 283 -3.87 -18.14 30.16
N SER A 284 -3.36 -18.48 28.98
CA SER A 284 -3.93 -19.54 28.14
C SER A 284 -2.94 -20.62 27.70
N GLY A 285 -1.64 -20.39 27.81
CA GLY A 285 -0.62 -21.27 27.25
C GLY A 285 -0.53 -21.25 25.72
N ALA A 286 -1.29 -20.37 25.04
CA ALA A 286 -1.31 -20.30 23.58
C ALA A 286 -0.31 -19.28 23.04
N SER A 287 0.64 -19.75 22.23
CA SER A 287 1.58 -18.90 21.52
C SER A 287 0.97 -18.32 20.24
N ILE A 288 1.51 -17.20 19.78
CA ILE A 288 1.29 -16.70 18.43
C ILE A 288 2.48 -17.05 17.52
N LYS A 289 2.31 -16.85 16.22
CA LYS A 289 3.41 -16.87 15.25
C LYS A 289 3.57 -15.50 14.59
N VAL A 290 4.78 -14.97 14.57
CA VAL A 290 5.12 -13.80 13.78
C VAL A 290 5.99 -14.23 12.61
N ARG A 291 5.47 -14.02 11.38
CA ARG A 291 6.24 -14.23 10.14
C ARG A 291 6.98 -12.94 9.79
N LEU A 292 8.30 -13.00 9.76
CA LEU A 292 9.14 -11.88 9.35
C LEU A 292 9.42 -11.99 7.86
N VAL A 293 8.96 -11.00 7.09
CA VAL A 293 9.24 -10.83 5.66
C VAL A 293 10.02 -9.55 5.44
N LYS A 294 10.69 -9.41 4.30
CA LYS A 294 11.36 -8.14 3.96
C LYS A 294 10.39 -7.06 3.49
N GLY A 295 9.34 -7.43 2.81
CA GLY A 295 8.31 -6.57 2.22
C GLY A 295 8.21 -6.76 0.72
N ALA A 296 7.01 -6.60 0.17
CA ALA A 296 6.71 -6.90 -1.23
C ALA A 296 6.04 -5.75 -2.00
N ASN A 297 5.63 -4.67 -1.33
CA ASN A 297 4.85 -3.59 -1.95
C ASN A 297 5.63 -2.29 -2.16
N LEU A 298 6.97 -2.33 -2.17
CA LEU A 298 7.81 -1.13 -2.21
C LEU A 298 7.46 -0.17 -3.36
N ALA A 299 7.17 -0.69 -4.55
CA ALA A 299 6.82 0.14 -5.71
C ALA A 299 5.48 0.86 -5.50
N MET A 300 4.49 0.18 -4.92
CA MET A 300 3.18 0.76 -4.62
C MET A 300 3.28 1.82 -3.53
N GLU A 301 3.99 1.54 -2.44
CA GLU A 301 4.22 2.48 -1.33
C GLU A 301 4.93 3.76 -1.80
N ARG A 302 5.89 3.63 -2.72
CA ARG A 302 6.57 4.78 -3.32
C ARG A 302 5.65 5.58 -4.23
N ALA A 303 4.87 4.90 -5.08
CA ALA A 303 3.93 5.56 -5.99
C ALA A 303 2.84 6.31 -5.22
N GLU A 304 2.29 5.71 -4.17
CA GLU A 304 1.30 6.35 -3.30
C GLU A 304 1.89 7.58 -2.60
N ALA A 305 3.09 7.46 -2.03
CA ALA A 305 3.76 8.57 -1.39
C ALA A 305 4.03 9.72 -2.36
N GLU A 306 4.50 9.43 -3.58
CA GLU A 306 4.75 10.43 -4.63
C GLU A 306 3.46 11.13 -5.07
N LEU A 307 2.37 10.38 -5.25
CA LEU A 307 1.07 10.94 -5.64
C LEU A 307 0.49 11.93 -4.62
N HIS A 308 0.79 11.73 -3.34
CA HIS A 308 0.25 12.54 -2.25
C HIS A 308 1.26 13.54 -1.65
N GLY A 309 2.48 13.59 -2.14
CA GLY A 309 3.54 14.46 -1.63
C GLY A 309 4.10 14.01 -0.28
N TRP A 310 4.08 12.72 0.03
CA TRP A 310 4.60 12.15 1.27
C TRP A 310 6.00 11.56 1.11
N SER A 311 6.76 11.50 2.21
CA SER A 311 7.93 10.63 2.25
C SER A 311 7.50 9.16 2.28
N PRO A 312 8.15 8.28 1.48
CA PRO A 312 7.84 6.85 1.52
C PRO A 312 8.07 6.25 2.92
N ALA A 313 7.10 5.47 3.42
CA ALA A 313 7.22 4.78 4.70
C ALA A 313 8.33 3.72 4.72
N PRO A 314 8.55 2.92 3.64
CA PRO A 314 9.63 1.95 3.62
C PRO A 314 11.02 2.56 3.59
N TYR A 315 12.00 1.84 4.14
CA TYR A 315 13.41 2.21 4.00
C TYR A 315 13.80 2.46 2.54
N ARG A 316 14.67 3.46 2.35
CA ARG A 316 15.09 3.91 1.01
C ARG A 316 15.99 2.93 0.29
N SER A 317 16.85 2.21 1.04
CA SER A 317 17.83 1.27 0.49
C SER A 317 17.54 -0.19 0.84
N LYS A 318 18.00 -1.08 -0.03
CA LYS A 318 17.92 -2.52 0.24
C LYS A 318 18.84 -2.93 1.41
N SER A 319 19.95 -2.20 1.65
CA SER A 319 20.85 -2.43 2.79
C SER A 319 20.10 -2.20 4.10
N ASP A 320 19.34 -1.10 4.19
CA ASP A 320 18.54 -0.79 5.37
C ASP A 320 17.48 -1.85 5.64
N VAL A 321 16.78 -2.32 4.59
CA VAL A 321 15.82 -3.42 4.69
C VAL A 321 16.47 -4.71 5.21
N ASP A 322 17.67 -5.02 4.73
CA ASP A 322 18.39 -6.21 5.15
C ASP A 322 18.90 -6.07 6.60
N ALA A 323 19.37 -4.90 7.00
CA ALA A 323 19.77 -4.60 8.38
C ALA A 323 18.58 -4.64 9.34
N SER A 324 17.45 -4.05 8.97
CA SER A 324 16.19 -4.10 9.72
C SER A 324 15.69 -5.53 9.90
N PHE A 325 15.72 -6.33 8.83
CA PHE A 325 15.33 -7.75 8.90
C PHE A 325 16.21 -8.51 9.90
N VAL A 326 17.53 -8.32 9.84
CA VAL A 326 18.47 -8.96 10.77
C VAL A 326 18.23 -8.50 12.21
N ARG A 327 17.95 -7.20 12.43
CA ARG A 327 17.61 -6.67 13.77
C ARG A 327 16.32 -7.27 14.32
N LEU A 328 15.29 -7.40 13.50
CA LEU A 328 14.04 -8.08 13.88
C LEU A 328 14.28 -9.55 14.22
N VAL A 329 15.10 -10.26 13.44
CA VAL A 329 15.47 -11.65 13.71
C VAL A 329 16.25 -11.78 15.04
N ASP A 330 17.20 -10.88 15.30
CA ASP A 330 17.92 -10.83 16.60
C ASP A 330 16.94 -10.66 17.76
N ALA A 331 16.05 -9.68 17.68
CA ALA A 331 15.01 -9.45 18.69
C ALA A 331 14.05 -10.63 18.84
N ALA A 332 13.63 -11.22 17.73
CA ALA A 332 12.61 -12.26 17.67
C ALA A 332 13.08 -13.60 18.27
N LEU A 333 14.36 -13.90 18.19
CA LEU A 333 14.93 -15.16 18.67
C LEU A 333 15.45 -15.10 20.11
N ARG A 334 14.96 -14.15 20.90
CA ARG A 334 15.33 -14.08 22.33
C ARG A 334 14.57 -15.11 23.16
N PRO A 335 15.26 -15.81 24.08
CA PRO A 335 14.66 -16.85 24.94
C PRO A 335 13.49 -16.33 25.79
N GLU A 336 13.52 -15.05 26.19
CA GLU A 336 12.59 -14.43 27.16
C GLU A 336 11.14 -14.39 26.68
N HIS A 337 10.88 -14.60 25.38
CA HIS A 337 9.53 -14.65 24.81
C HIS A 337 9.30 -15.84 23.88
N SER A 338 10.26 -16.72 23.76
CA SER A 338 10.20 -17.87 22.83
C SER A 338 9.03 -18.82 23.09
N SER A 339 8.54 -18.93 24.35
CA SER A 339 7.35 -19.71 24.67
C SER A 339 6.06 -19.08 24.14
N ALA A 340 5.99 -17.75 24.10
CA ALA A 340 4.80 -17.00 23.70
C ALA A 340 4.77 -16.67 22.20
N VAL A 341 5.93 -16.57 21.55
CA VAL A 341 6.07 -16.15 20.15
C VAL A 341 6.91 -17.14 19.37
N ARG A 342 6.32 -17.81 18.38
CA ARG A 342 7.03 -18.56 17.34
C ARG A 342 7.40 -17.62 16.19
N ILE A 343 8.48 -17.92 15.50
CA ILE A 343 9.01 -17.05 14.43
C ILE A 343 9.06 -17.79 13.10
N GLY A 344 8.42 -17.21 12.08
CA GLY A 344 8.58 -17.62 10.69
C GLY A 344 9.64 -16.76 10.00
N ILE A 345 10.77 -17.36 9.61
CA ILE A 345 11.83 -16.70 8.84
C ILE A 345 11.51 -16.84 7.36
N ALA A 346 10.83 -15.84 6.80
CA ALA A 346 10.36 -15.87 5.41
C ALA A 346 11.38 -15.20 4.48
N SER A 347 12.27 -15.99 3.91
CA SER A 347 13.29 -15.49 3.00
C SER A 347 13.82 -16.58 2.09
N HIS A 348 14.23 -16.20 0.86
CA HIS A 348 15.03 -17.03 -0.05
C HIS A 348 16.54 -16.80 0.13
N ASN A 349 16.93 -15.77 0.89
CA ASN A 349 18.34 -15.46 1.12
C ASN A 349 18.94 -16.44 2.12
N LEU A 350 19.73 -17.38 1.60
CA LEU A 350 20.34 -18.43 2.40
C LEU A 350 21.28 -17.89 3.51
N PHE A 351 21.95 -16.76 3.31
CA PHE A 351 22.79 -16.15 4.34
C PHE A 351 21.99 -15.72 5.56
N HIS A 352 20.89 -14.98 5.35
CA HIS A 352 20.02 -14.54 6.45
C HIS A 352 19.32 -15.72 7.13
N MET A 353 18.90 -16.73 6.35
CA MET A 353 18.28 -17.93 6.86
C MET A 353 19.24 -18.75 7.74
N THR A 354 20.45 -19.01 7.25
CA THR A 354 21.44 -19.77 8.02
C THR A 354 21.88 -19.03 9.27
N TRP A 355 22.03 -17.70 9.20
CA TRP A 355 22.33 -16.90 10.38
C TRP A 355 21.20 -16.98 11.43
N ALA A 356 19.95 -16.85 11.01
CA ALA A 356 18.81 -17.00 11.92
C ALA A 356 18.81 -18.38 12.61
N LEU A 357 19.13 -19.45 11.87
CA LEU A 357 19.21 -20.79 12.43
C LEU A 357 20.39 -20.95 13.41
N GLU A 358 21.54 -20.35 13.14
CA GLU A 358 22.67 -20.36 14.07
C GLU A 358 22.40 -19.54 15.34
N VAL A 359 21.71 -18.39 15.20
CA VAL A 359 21.24 -17.60 16.35
C VAL A 359 20.25 -18.40 17.20
N ALA A 360 19.26 -19.02 16.56
CA ALA A 360 18.28 -19.85 17.28
C ALA A 360 18.95 -21.02 18.04
N LYS A 361 19.92 -21.66 17.40
CA LYS A 361 20.70 -22.73 18.01
C LYS A 361 21.54 -22.23 19.19
N SER A 362 22.24 -21.11 19.04
CA SER A 362 23.08 -20.54 20.10
C SER A 362 22.28 -20.11 21.33
N ARG A 363 21.01 -19.74 21.13
CA ARG A 363 20.07 -19.34 22.19
C ARG A 363 19.16 -20.46 22.70
N GLY A 364 19.26 -21.67 22.15
CA GLY A 364 18.44 -22.81 22.55
C GLY A 364 16.96 -22.70 22.18
N VAL A 365 16.63 -21.94 21.13
CA VAL A 365 15.23 -21.67 20.70
C VAL A 365 14.89 -22.22 19.31
N SER A 366 15.65 -23.22 18.83
CA SER A 366 15.49 -23.78 17.48
C SER A 366 14.08 -24.33 17.19
N GLU A 367 13.40 -24.88 18.21
CA GLU A 367 12.04 -25.40 18.11
C GLU A 367 10.98 -24.30 17.86
N GLN A 368 11.34 -23.03 18.04
CA GLN A 368 10.44 -21.89 17.87
C GLN A 368 10.55 -21.25 16.47
N VAL A 369 11.40 -21.81 15.60
CA VAL A 369 11.71 -21.24 14.28
C VAL A 369 11.14 -22.11 13.18
N ASP A 370 10.35 -21.50 12.29
CA ASP A 370 9.92 -22.09 11.03
C ASP A 370 10.65 -21.38 9.87
N ILE A 371 11.16 -22.14 8.93
CA ILE A 371 11.69 -21.58 7.67
C ILE A 371 10.57 -21.51 6.65
N GLU A 372 10.38 -20.34 6.06
CA GLU A 372 9.32 -20.11 5.07
C GLU A 372 9.89 -19.64 3.73
N MET A 373 9.40 -20.25 2.64
CA MET A 373 9.83 -19.93 1.27
C MET A 373 8.62 -19.87 0.34
N LEU A 374 8.78 -19.31 -0.85
CA LEU A 374 7.71 -19.29 -1.86
C LEU A 374 7.71 -20.60 -2.64
N GLU A 375 6.51 -21.16 -2.85
CA GLU A 375 6.32 -22.34 -3.69
C GLU A 375 6.82 -22.09 -5.11
N GLY A 376 7.55 -23.05 -5.67
CA GLY A 376 8.02 -23.03 -7.05
C GLY A 376 9.24 -22.15 -7.36
N MET A 377 9.68 -21.31 -6.42
CA MET A 377 10.76 -20.35 -6.66
C MET A 377 12.16 -20.97 -6.47
N ALA A 378 12.34 -21.79 -5.45
CA ALA A 378 13.63 -22.34 -5.05
C ALA A 378 13.50 -23.77 -4.49
N ASN A 379 12.98 -24.69 -5.30
CA ASN A 379 12.64 -26.04 -4.87
C ASN A 379 13.85 -26.85 -4.34
N ALA A 380 14.99 -26.74 -4.99
CA ALA A 380 16.19 -27.47 -4.59
C ALA A 380 16.78 -26.92 -3.28
N GLU A 381 16.72 -25.60 -3.08
CA GLU A 381 17.13 -24.94 -1.84
C GLU A 381 16.22 -25.36 -0.68
N ALA A 382 14.90 -25.34 -0.89
CA ALA A 382 13.93 -25.79 0.12
C ALA A 382 14.20 -27.25 0.53
N LEU A 383 14.44 -28.15 -0.43
CA LEU A 383 14.80 -29.54 -0.16
C LEU A 383 16.14 -29.67 0.56
N ALA A 384 17.15 -28.86 0.23
CA ALA A 384 18.43 -28.88 0.91
C ALA A 384 18.30 -28.48 2.38
N VAL A 385 17.48 -27.46 2.67
CA VAL A 385 17.17 -27.00 4.04
C VAL A 385 16.42 -28.08 4.82
N THR A 386 15.42 -28.72 4.19
CA THR A 386 14.69 -29.83 4.80
C THR A 386 15.59 -31.02 5.13
N ARG A 387 16.50 -31.40 4.23
CA ARG A 387 17.48 -32.46 4.47
C ARG A 387 18.50 -32.13 5.55
N ALA A 388 18.75 -30.84 5.77
CA ALA A 388 19.57 -30.37 6.90
C ALA A 388 18.83 -30.42 8.24
N GLY A 389 17.65 -31.01 8.30
CA GLY A 389 16.86 -31.21 9.51
C GLY A 389 15.91 -30.07 9.87
N GLN A 390 15.70 -29.10 8.95
CA GLN A 390 14.83 -27.96 9.21
C GLN A 390 13.57 -28.03 8.33
N PRO A 391 12.38 -28.24 8.90
CA PRO A 391 11.13 -28.20 8.13
C PRO A 391 10.93 -26.89 7.39
N VAL A 392 10.45 -26.95 6.17
CA VAL A 392 10.17 -25.76 5.35
C VAL A 392 8.69 -25.65 5.05
N LEU A 393 8.12 -24.49 5.36
CA LEU A 393 6.76 -24.11 5.01
C LEU A 393 6.79 -23.31 3.70
N LEU A 394 6.10 -23.80 2.67
CA LEU A 394 6.03 -23.17 1.37
C LEU A 394 4.75 -22.34 1.25
N TYR A 395 4.89 -21.04 1.04
CA TYR A 395 3.78 -20.15 0.74
C TYR A 395 3.28 -20.41 -0.67
N ALA A 396 2.07 -20.91 -0.79
CA ALA A 396 1.50 -21.46 -2.01
C ALA A 396 0.26 -20.67 -2.46
N PRO A 397 0.41 -19.77 -3.43
CA PRO A 397 -0.72 -19.10 -4.06
C PRO A 397 -1.60 -20.08 -4.81
N VAL A 398 -2.92 -20.00 -4.59
CA VAL A 398 -3.92 -20.87 -5.20
C VAL A 398 -4.98 -20.02 -5.90
N THR A 399 -5.39 -20.40 -7.10
CA THR A 399 -6.46 -19.74 -7.84
C THR A 399 -7.34 -20.73 -8.60
N ARG A 400 -8.60 -20.36 -8.79
CA ARG A 400 -9.50 -21.05 -9.74
C ARG A 400 -9.09 -20.70 -11.17
N LYS A 401 -9.41 -21.58 -12.10
CA LYS A 401 -9.08 -21.36 -13.52
C LYS A 401 -9.71 -20.09 -14.08
N ASP A 402 -10.91 -19.75 -13.64
CA ASP A 402 -11.67 -18.59 -14.12
C ASP A 402 -11.17 -17.27 -13.48
N ASP A 403 -10.56 -17.36 -12.28
CA ASP A 403 -10.02 -16.21 -11.54
C ASP A 403 -8.53 -15.96 -11.81
N PHE A 404 -7.95 -16.58 -12.85
CA PHE A 404 -6.52 -16.49 -13.12
C PHE A 404 -6.04 -15.06 -13.40
N ALA A 405 -6.93 -14.15 -13.80
CA ALA A 405 -6.61 -12.73 -13.96
C ALA A 405 -6.14 -12.09 -12.64
N ALA A 406 -6.71 -12.49 -11.49
CA ALA A 406 -6.26 -12.04 -10.17
C ALA A 406 -4.82 -12.51 -9.84
N ALA A 407 -4.40 -13.63 -10.43
CA ALA A 407 -3.05 -14.16 -10.27
C ALA A 407 -1.97 -13.39 -11.05
N VAL A 408 -2.37 -12.58 -12.00
CA VAL A 408 -1.43 -11.81 -12.85
C VAL A 408 -0.65 -10.80 -12.03
N ALA A 409 -1.32 -10.06 -11.14
CA ALA A 409 -0.65 -9.11 -10.26
C ALA A 409 0.42 -9.77 -9.38
N TYR A 410 0.13 -10.95 -8.85
CA TYR A 410 1.10 -11.75 -8.10
C TYR A 410 2.31 -12.12 -8.97
N LEU A 411 2.09 -12.58 -10.21
CA LEU A 411 3.17 -12.96 -11.14
C LEU A 411 4.05 -11.76 -11.52
N VAL A 412 3.44 -10.60 -11.77
CA VAL A 412 4.16 -9.37 -12.12
C VAL A 412 5.05 -8.92 -10.97
N ARG A 413 4.52 -8.89 -9.74
CA ARG A 413 5.34 -8.59 -8.54
C ARG A 413 6.53 -9.56 -8.39
N ARG A 414 6.33 -10.86 -8.63
CA ARG A 414 7.44 -11.83 -8.58
C ARG A 414 8.46 -11.59 -9.69
N LEU A 415 8.03 -11.19 -10.88
CA LEU A 415 8.94 -10.82 -11.96
C LEU A 415 9.76 -9.57 -11.60
N ASP A 416 9.11 -8.52 -11.12
CA ASP A 416 9.75 -7.26 -10.74
C ASP A 416 10.79 -7.49 -9.63
N GLU A 417 10.42 -8.17 -8.55
CA GLU A 417 11.34 -8.54 -7.48
C GLU A 417 12.57 -9.33 -7.98
N ASN A 418 12.38 -10.25 -8.93
CA ASN A 418 13.47 -11.08 -9.45
C ASN A 418 14.36 -10.35 -10.47
N THR A 419 13.92 -9.22 -10.99
CA THR A 419 14.70 -8.42 -11.97
C THR A 419 15.58 -7.38 -11.33
N SER A 420 15.28 -6.95 -10.11
CA SER A 420 16.09 -5.98 -9.36
C SER A 420 17.51 -6.51 -9.09
N ASP A 421 18.52 -5.70 -9.38
CA ASP A 421 19.93 -6.04 -9.18
C ASP A 421 20.29 -6.28 -7.71
N GLU A 422 19.54 -5.70 -6.82
CA GLU A 422 19.72 -5.80 -5.38
C GLU A 422 19.07 -7.06 -4.78
N ASN A 423 18.20 -7.76 -5.53
CA ASN A 423 17.52 -8.94 -5.02
C ASN A 423 18.41 -10.16 -5.05
N TYR A 424 18.51 -10.85 -3.89
CA TYR A 424 19.23 -12.11 -3.76
C TYR A 424 18.79 -13.17 -4.79
N LEU A 425 17.50 -13.27 -5.12
CA LEU A 425 16.98 -14.26 -6.07
C LEU A 425 17.58 -14.10 -7.46
N LYS A 426 17.85 -12.86 -7.91
CA LYS A 426 18.57 -12.64 -9.17
C LYS A 426 19.99 -13.23 -9.13
N ALA A 427 20.71 -12.98 -8.04
CA ALA A 427 22.04 -13.54 -7.84
C ALA A 427 21.99 -15.07 -7.66
N ALA A 428 20.95 -15.60 -7.02
CA ALA A 428 20.79 -17.02 -6.70
C ALA A 428 20.86 -17.94 -7.93
N PHE A 429 20.48 -17.45 -9.11
CA PHE A 429 20.57 -18.24 -10.35
C PHE A 429 22.02 -18.56 -10.78
N GLU A 430 22.99 -17.75 -10.39
CA GLU A 430 24.39 -17.88 -10.82
C GLU A 430 25.38 -18.00 -9.64
N ILE A 431 24.96 -17.71 -8.41
CA ILE A 431 25.82 -17.56 -7.23
C ILE A 431 26.68 -18.79 -6.91
N SER A 432 26.15 -20.00 -7.12
CA SER A 432 26.89 -21.25 -6.88
C SER A 432 28.03 -21.49 -7.86
N GLN A 433 28.02 -20.85 -9.02
CA GLN A 433 29.00 -21.01 -10.09
C GLN A 433 29.84 -19.76 -10.31
N ASN A 434 29.58 -18.67 -9.62
CA ASN A 434 30.24 -17.38 -9.77
C ASN A 434 30.77 -16.87 -8.42
N PRO A 435 32.08 -17.05 -8.14
CA PRO A 435 32.70 -16.63 -6.88
C PRO A 435 32.56 -15.12 -6.61
N LYS A 436 32.59 -14.30 -7.66
CA LYS A 436 32.40 -12.84 -7.53
C LYS A 436 31.02 -12.52 -7.01
N LYS A 437 29.97 -13.11 -7.60
CA LYS A 437 28.58 -12.93 -7.10
C LYS A 437 28.37 -13.48 -5.70
N PHE A 438 29.02 -14.57 -5.36
CA PHE A 438 29.01 -15.08 -3.99
C PHE A 438 29.59 -14.04 -3.03
N LYS A 439 30.77 -13.49 -3.36
CA LYS A 439 31.42 -12.47 -2.52
C LYS A 439 30.56 -11.20 -2.38
N GLU A 440 29.96 -10.74 -3.44
CA GLU A 440 29.04 -9.59 -3.40
C GLU A 440 27.87 -9.83 -2.43
N GLN A 441 27.28 -11.03 -2.41
CA GLN A 441 26.18 -11.35 -1.49
C GLN A 441 26.67 -11.59 -0.05
N GLU A 442 27.85 -12.16 0.12
CA GLU A 442 28.53 -12.29 1.41
C GLU A 442 28.79 -10.91 2.02
N ASP A 443 29.31 -9.95 1.24
CA ASP A 443 29.59 -8.59 1.71
C ASP A 443 28.31 -7.83 2.07
N ARG A 444 27.22 -7.99 1.32
CA ARG A 444 25.90 -7.44 1.67
C ARG A 444 25.36 -8.02 2.97
N PHE A 445 25.51 -9.33 3.15
CA PHE A 445 25.10 -10.00 4.37
C PHE A 445 25.91 -9.50 5.58
N LEU A 446 27.24 -9.43 5.48
CA LEU A 446 28.09 -8.92 6.55
C LEU A 446 27.76 -7.47 6.91
N ARG A 447 27.47 -6.64 5.90
CA ARG A 447 27.01 -5.27 6.11
C ARG A 447 25.69 -5.24 6.88
N SER A 448 24.71 -6.07 6.53
CA SER A 448 23.42 -6.12 7.25
C SER A 448 23.57 -6.54 8.71
N ILE A 449 24.56 -7.42 9.01
CA ILE A 449 24.90 -7.79 10.39
C ILE A 449 25.45 -6.58 11.15
N ALA A 450 26.39 -5.83 10.55
CA ALA A 450 27.01 -4.66 11.18
C ALA A 450 25.99 -3.51 11.35
N GLU A 451 25.22 -3.20 10.31
CA GLU A 451 24.27 -2.06 10.30
C GLU A 451 23.02 -2.30 11.18
N ARG A 452 22.69 -3.55 11.55
CA ARG A 452 21.55 -3.84 12.43
C ARG A 452 21.59 -3.10 13.78
N HIS A 453 22.79 -2.70 14.22
CA HIS A 453 22.97 -1.98 15.47
C HIS A 453 22.54 -0.50 15.39
N THR A 454 22.63 0.09 14.19
CA THR A 454 22.47 1.53 13.97
C THR A 454 21.27 1.91 13.10
N ILE A 455 20.59 0.92 12.50
CA ILE A 455 19.41 1.20 11.66
C ILE A 455 18.33 1.94 12.47
N THR A 456 17.77 3.01 11.91
CA THR A 456 16.66 3.74 12.54
C THR A 456 15.42 2.87 12.64
N THR A 457 14.67 3.04 13.74
CA THR A 457 13.36 2.42 13.94
C THR A 457 12.25 3.46 14.04
N GLU A 458 12.62 4.73 13.86
CA GLU A 458 11.66 5.84 13.78
C GLU A 458 10.97 5.85 12.42
N SER A 459 9.71 6.27 12.40
CA SER A 459 8.95 6.40 11.15
C SER A 459 9.68 7.31 10.15
N LEU A 460 9.71 6.86 8.90
CA LEU A 460 10.21 7.66 7.78
C LEU A 460 9.08 8.41 7.07
N ARG A 461 7.84 8.14 7.42
CA ARG A 461 6.67 8.82 6.88
C ARG A 461 6.55 10.19 7.53
N HIS A 462 6.71 11.23 6.75
CA HIS A 462 6.49 12.62 7.14
C HIS A 462 6.02 13.43 5.93
N ILE A 463 5.38 14.54 6.23
CA ILE A 463 4.92 15.50 5.25
C ILE A 463 5.83 16.72 5.31
N GLU A 464 6.43 17.07 4.18
CA GLU A 464 7.17 18.32 4.03
C GLU A 464 6.21 19.34 3.41
N HIS A 465 5.65 20.24 4.22
CA HIS A 465 4.86 21.35 3.69
C HIS A 465 5.76 22.29 2.89
N SER A 466 5.31 22.68 1.70
CA SER A 466 6.06 23.58 0.85
C SER A 466 6.33 24.90 1.59
N GLN A 467 7.60 25.33 1.61
CA GLN A 467 7.96 26.62 2.21
C GLN A 467 7.44 27.75 1.33
N LEU A 468 6.82 28.76 1.96
CA LEU A 468 6.19 29.94 1.37
C LEU A 468 7.05 30.73 0.36
N MET A 469 8.35 30.47 0.28
CA MET A 469 9.34 31.28 -0.42
C MET A 469 10.13 30.50 -1.47
N SER A 470 9.63 29.37 -1.97
CA SER A 470 10.27 28.69 -3.10
C SER A 470 10.09 29.49 -4.39
N SER A 471 11.17 29.71 -5.13
CA SER A 471 11.12 30.31 -6.47
C SER A 471 10.45 29.41 -7.51
N THR A 472 10.14 28.19 -7.13
CA THR A 472 9.43 27.16 -7.91
C THR A 472 8.15 26.81 -7.20
N PHE A 473 7.05 26.75 -7.95
CA PHE A 473 5.77 26.27 -7.45
C PHE A 473 5.87 24.78 -7.12
N GLU A 474 5.42 24.41 -5.93
CA GLU A 474 5.27 23.03 -5.48
C GLU A 474 3.85 22.85 -4.93
N ASN A 475 3.23 21.70 -5.25
CA ASN A 475 1.89 21.39 -4.78
C ASN A 475 1.87 21.19 -3.26
N GLU A 476 0.77 21.59 -2.63
CA GLU A 476 0.50 21.26 -1.23
C GLU A 476 0.33 19.75 -1.09
N PRO A 477 1.05 19.07 -0.20
CA PRO A 477 0.88 17.65 0.01
C PRO A 477 -0.49 17.36 0.64
N ASN A 478 -1.06 16.20 0.31
CA ASN A 478 -2.26 15.73 0.99
C ASN A 478 -1.95 15.38 2.45
N ALA A 479 -2.96 15.48 3.30
CA ALA A 479 -2.84 14.99 4.68
C ALA A 479 -2.65 13.47 4.70
N ASP A 480 -1.78 12.98 5.59
CA ASP A 480 -1.60 11.54 5.76
C ASP A 480 -2.66 10.96 6.70
N PRO A 481 -3.58 10.13 6.20
CA PRO A 481 -4.62 9.53 7.03
C PRO A 481 -4.07 8.51 8.04
N THR A 482 -2.79 8.15 7.98
CA THR A 482 -2.14 7.27 8.96
C THR A 482 -1.56 8.05 10.14
N GLU A 483 -1.48 9.39 10.06
CA GLU A 483 -0.93 10.21 11.13
C GLU A 483 -1.95 10.39 12.27
N PRO A 484 -1.65 9.94 13.51
CA PRO A 484 -2.60 10.02 14.63
C PRO A 484 -3.04 11.46 14.95
N LYS A 485 -2.16 12.44 14.76
CA LYS A 485 -2.49 13.86 15.00
C LYS A 485 -3.54 14.36 14.01
N PHE A 486 -3.40 14.02 12.73
CA PHE A 486 -4.39 14.37 11.70
C PHE A 486 -5.74 13.71 11.99
N ILE A 487 -5.75 12.39 12.28
CA ILE A 487 -6.98 11.67 12.62
C ILE A 487 -7.69 12.33 13.81
N ALA A 488 -6.95 12.65 14.87
CA ALA A 488 -7.53 13.29 16.06
C ALA A 488 -8.10 14.69 15.75
N ALA A 489 -7.36 15.48 14.97
CA ALA A 489 -7.77 16.85 14.60
C ALA A 489 -9.03 16.84 13.71
N VAL A 490 -9.03 16.08 12.62
CA VAL A 490 -10.17 16.02 11.69
C VAL A 490 -11.41 15.43 12.37
N THR A 491 -11.25 14.39 13.20
CA THR A 491 -12.35 13.81 13.98
C THR A 491 -12.95 14.82 14.96
N LYS A 492 -12.12 15.61 15.62
CA LYS A 492 -12.57 16.68 16.52
C LYS A 492 -13.39 17.71 15.75
N GLU A 493 -12.91 18.17 14.60
CA GLU A 493 -13.60 19.16 13.79
C GLU A 493 -14.92 18.61 13.19
N ILE A 494 -14.95 17.37 12.72
CA ILE A 494 -16.19 16.72 12.27
C ILE A 494 -17.22 16.68 13.40
N ARG A 495 -16.82 16.32 14.62
CA ARG A 495 -17.73 16.35 15.78
C ARG A 495 -18.21 17.76 16.10
N ARG A 496 -17.34 18.77 16.03
CA ARG A 496 -17.66 20.17 16.24
C ARG A 496 -18.70 20.64 15.22
N VAL A 497 -18.46 20.43 13.94
CA VAL A 497 -19.35 20.85 12.84
C VAL A 497 -20.69 20.14 12.91
N ARG A 498 -20.71 18.83 13.23
CA ARG A 498 -21.98 18.08 13.41
C ARG A 498 -22.80 18.57 14.60
N ALA A 499 -22.18 19.19 15.60
CA ALA A 499 -22.90 19.75 16.74
C ALA A 499 -23.57 21.12 16.46
N ILE A 500 -23.20 21.81 15.38
CA ILE A 500 -23.80 23.08 14.97
C ILE A 500 -25.25 22.85 14.58
N LYS A 501 -26.12 23.71 15.11
CA LYS A 501 -27.54 23.71 14.80
C LYS A 501 -27.98 25.15 14.48
N ASN A 502 -28.73 25.29 13.38
CA ASN A 502 -29.34 26.57 12.98
C ASN A 502 -28.28 27.70 12.87
N GLN A 503 -27.15 27.45 12.20
CA GLN A 503 -26.19 28.50 11.87
C GLN A 503 -26.89 29.47 10.89
N GLU A 504 -26.72 30.78 11.08
CA GLU A 504 -27.15 31.79 10.12
C GLU A 504 -25.95 32.29 9.33
N ILE A 505 -26.05 32.27 7.99
CA ILE A 505 -25.00 32.73 7.08
C ILE A 505 -25.48 34.00 6.39
N PRO A 506 -24.82 35.16 6.61
CA PRO A 506 -25.20 36.44 6.04
C PRO A 506 -24.71 36.59 4.59
N LEU A 507 -25.19 37.62 3.89
CA LEU A 507 -24.45 38.22 2.77
C LEU A 507 -23.28 39.05 3.34
N VAL A 508 -22.17 39.08 2.61
CA VAL A 508 -21.04 39.97 2.95
C VAL A 508 -20.83 40.96 1.83
N ILE A 509 -21.05 42.23 2.11
CA ILE A 509 -20.83 43.33 1.15
C ILE A 509 -20.02 44.41 1.84
N ASN A 510 -18.92 44.79 1.27
CA ASN A 510 -17.99 45.82 1.84
C ASN A 510 -17.49 45.47 3.25
N GLY A 511 -17.31 44.17 3.55
CA GLY A 511 -16.90 43.69 4.88
C GLY A 511 -18.01 43.69 5.93
N GLU A 512 -19.25 44.04 5.57
CA GLU A 512 -20.38 44.04 6.47
C GLU A 512 -21.27 42.81 6.29
N GLU A 513 -21.65 42.17 7.40
CA GLU A 513 -22.58 41.04 7.43
C GLU A 513 -24.04 41.56 7.37
N ILE A 514 -24.76 41.08 6.37
CA ILE A 514 -26.17 41.51 6.13
C ILE A 514 -27.08 40.31 6.24
N PHE A 515 -27.91 40.30 7.29
CA PHE A 515 -28.96 39.29 7.47
C PHE A 515 -30.23 39.75 6.82
N THR A 516 -30.73 39.04 5.83
CA THR A 516 -31.95 39.38 5.09
C THR A 516 -33.16 38.68 5.66
N LYS A 517 -34.38 39.21 5.34
CA LYS A 517 -35.63 38.55 5.74
C LYS A 517 -35.90 37.28 4.94
N GLU A 518 -35.46 37.25 3.70
CA GLU A 518 -35.56 36.08 2.82
C GLU A 518 -34.35 35.19 3.08
N GLN A 519 -34.64 33.97 3.52
CA GLN A 519 -33.59 32.96 3.83
C GLN A 519 -33.96 31.65 3.17
N GLU A 520 -32.96 30.89 2.82
CA GLU A 520 -33.08 29.52 2.37
C GLU A 520 -32.30 28.57 3.30
N GLU A 521 -32.59 27.28 3.17
CA GLU A 521 -32.09 26.24 4.06
C GLU A 521 -30.92 25.49 3.45
N GLY A 522 -29.88 25.24 4.24
CA GLY A 522 -28.79 24.33 3.89
C GLY A 522 -28.92 23.00 4.61
N THR A 523 -28.72 21.93 3.88
CA THR A 523 -29.00 20.57 4.35
C THR A 523 -27.75 19.71 4.42
N ASP A 524 -27.78 18.69 5.28
CA ASP A 524 -26.76 17.64 5.39
C ASP A 524 -27.19 16.44 4.52
N PRO A 525 -26.55 16.19 3.38
CA PRO A 525 -26.89 15.08 2.49
C PRO A 525 -26.58 13.71 3.12
N SER A 526 -25.71 13.65 4.14
CA SER A 526 -25.35 12.43 4.85
C SER A 526 -26.34 12.08 5.98
N ASP A 527 -27.22 13.02 6.38
CA ASP A 527 -28.23 12.84 7.44
C ASP A 527 -29.66 13.11 6.91
N ASN A 528 -30.05 12.41 5.82
CA ASN A 528 -31.36 12.47 5.19
C ASN A 528 -31.84 13.90 4.84
N GLY A 529 -30.92 14.79 4.48
CA GLY A 529 -31.23 16.16 4.13
C GLY A 529 -31.66 17.02 5.32
N LYS A 530 -31.17 16.72 6.51
CA LYS A 530 -31.46 17.50 7.71
C LYS A 530 -30.88 18.89 7.61
N ILE A 531 -31.73 19.91 7.87
CA ILE A 531 -31.34 21.30 7.90
C ILE A 531 -30.37 21.56 9.04
N TRP A 532 -29.27 22.28 8.76
CA TRP A 532 -28.26 22.62 9.77
C TRP A 532 -27.84 24.09 9.73
N TYR A 533 -28.12 24.82 8.64
CA TYR A 533 -27.93 26.25 8.55
C TYR A 533 -29.03 26.89 7.72
N HIS A 534 -29.20 28.23 7.88
CA HIS A 534 -29.97 29.09 7.00
C HIS A 534 -29.03 30.12 6.41
N TYR A 535 -29.28 30.52 5.18
CA TYR A 535 -28.49 31.56 4.54
C TYR A 535 -29.37 32.67 3.94
N SER A 536 -28.86 33.91 4.02
CA SER A 536 -29.54 35.09 3.51
C SER A 536 -29.56 35.09 1.98
N VAL A 537 -30.74 35.37 1.41
CA VAL A 537 -30.95 35.54 -0.04
C VAL A 537 -30.87 37.03 -0.38
N GLY A 538 -30.00 37.38 -1.34
CA GLY A 538 -29.77 38.75 -1.78
C GLY A 538 -30.91 39.25 -2.66
N SER A 539 -31.50 40.41 -2.31
CA SER A 539 -32.41 41.11 -3.17
C SER A 539 -31.69 41.80 -4.34
N ARG A 540 -32.46 42.29 -5.32
CA ARG A 540 -31.88 43.09 -6.41
C ARG A 540 -31.09 44.28 -5.90
N LYS A 541 -31.58 44.94 -4.83
CA LYS A 541 -30.91 46.08 -4.21
C LYS A 541 -29.53 45.69 -3.64
N ASP A 542 -29.45 44.49 -3.04
CA ASP A 542 -28.17 43.99 -2.49
C ASP A 542 -27.19 43.69 -3.60
N VAL A 543 -27.64 43.12 -4.73
CA VAL A 543 -26.81 42.91 -5.92
C VAL A 543 -26.32 44.24 -6.50
N ASP A 544 -27.19 45.24 -6.63
CA ASP A 544 -26.83 46.58 -7.12
C ASP A 544 -25.77 47.21 -6.17
N THR A 545 -25.95 47.03 -4.85
CA THR A 545 -25.01 47.50 -3.83
C THR A 545 -23.65 46.78 -3.93
N ALA A 546 -23.66 45.45 -4.13
CA ALA A 546 -22.46 44.66 -4.30
C ALA A 546 -21.66 45.11 -5.55
N ILE A 547 -22.34 45.33 -6.69
CA ILE A 547 -21.73 45.85 -7.92
C ILE A 547 -21.12 47.24 -7.70
N ALA A 548 -21.86 48.14 -7.11
CA ALA A 548 -21.35 49.52 -6.83
C ALA A 548 -20.14 49.48 -5.90
N THR A 549 -20.19 48.64 -4.85
CA THR A 549 -19.09 48.44 -3.91
C THR A 549 -17.84 47.88 -4.61
N SER A 550 -18.04 46.86 -5.42
CA SER A 550 -16.98 46.22 -6.20
C SER A 550 -16.29 47.20 -7.17
N GLN A 551 -17.10 48.00 -7.89
CA GLN A 551 -16.60 49.04 -8.78
C GLN A 551 -15.79 50.14 -8.03
N LYS A 552 -16.26 50.56 -6.86
CA LYS A 552 -15.53 51.52 -6.03
C LYS A 552 -14.22 50.94 -5.47
N ALA A 553 -14.22 49.69 -5.12
CA ALA A 553 -12.99 49.01 -4.63
C ALA A 553 -11.94 48.76 -5.73
N GLN A 554 -12.36 48.72 -7.00
CA GLN A 554 -11.50 48.42 -8.16
C GLN A 554 -10.28 49.31 -8.26
N GLU A 555 -10.42 50.62 -8.10
CA GLU A 555 -9.30 51.56 -8.21
C GLU A 555 -8.22 51.28 -7.15
N LYS A 556 -8.65 51.06 -5.91
CA LYS A 556 -7.71 50.75 -4.81
C LYS A 556 -7.02 49.39 -5.01
N TRP A 557 -7.77 48.36 -5.40
CA TRP A 557 -7.23 47.03 -5.58
C TRP A 557 -6.30 46.93 -6.76
N SER A 558 -6.66 47.48 -7.93
CA SER A 558 -5.81 47.53 -9.12
C SER A 558 -4.58 48.40 -8.95
N GLY A 559 -4.63 49.36 -8.04
CA GLY A 559 -3.49 50.26 -7.70
C GLY A 559 -2.42 49.59 -6.83
N LEU A 560 -2.71 48.42 -6.21
CA LEU A 560 -1.70 47.65 -5.51
C LEU A 560 -0.68 47.07 -6.50
N SER A 561 0.57 47.05 -6.11
CA SER A 561 1.60 46.33 -6.86
C SER A 561 1.30 44.83 -6.95
N ILE A 562 1.88 44.20 -7.95
CA ILE A 562 1.78 42.73 -8.07
C ILE A 562 2.31 42.04 -6.80
N GLN A 563 3.40 42.56 -6.22
CA GLN A 563 4.00 42.01 -5.01
C GLN A 563 3.03 42.09 -3.79
N GLU A 564 2.40 43.26 -3.59
CA GLU A 564 1.44 43.42 -2.49
C GLU A 564 0.25 42.47 -2.62
N ARG A 565 -0.28 42.26 -3.84
CA ARG A 565 -1.32 41.25 -4.09
C ARG A 565 -0.81 39.83 -3.85
N THR A 566 0.41 39.50 -4.31
CA THR A 566 1.05 38.20 -4.06
C THR A 566 1.15 37.90 -2.57
N ASP A 567 1.60 38.86 -1.76
CA ASP A 567 1.77 38.71 -0.31
C ASP A 567 0.43 38.41 0.39
N ILE A 568 -0.67 39.02 -0.12
CA ILE A 568 -2.02 38.75 0.39
C ILE A 568 -2.42 37.28 0.10
N PHE A 569 -2.18 36.80 -1.12
CA PHE A 569 -2.52 35.40 -1.47
C PHE A 569 -1.70 34.37 -0.71
N LEU A 570 -0.41 34.64 -0.49
CA LEU A 570 0.42 33.75 0.30
C LEU A 570 -0.06 33.66 1.74
N LYS A 571 -0.52 34.78 2.32
CA LYS A 571 -1.17 34.76 3.65
C LYS A 571 -2.48 34.00 3.66
N ALA A 572 -3.31 34.19 2.63
CA ALA A 572 -4.57 33.44 2.50
C ALA A 572 -4.31 31.94 2.37
N ALA A 573 -3.32 31.53 1.56
CA ALA A 573 -2.91 30.14 1.44
C ALA A 573 -2.49 29.54 2.80
N ASP A 574 -1.76 30.29 3.62
CA ASP A 574 -1.40 29.86 4.99
C ASP A 574 -2.59 29.72 5.92
N VAL A 575 -3.57 30.61 5.82
CA VAL A 575 -4.82 30.52 6.59
C VAL A 575 -5.57 29.26 6.17
N MET A 576 -5.72 29.00 4.87
CA MET A 576 -6.35 27.78 4.35
C MET A 576 -5.63 26.52 4.83
N ALA A 577 -4.31 26.49 4.76
CA ALA A 577 -3.52 25.33 5.21
C ALA A 577 -3.70 25.05 6.71
N LYS A 578 -3.79 26.07 7.54
CA LYS A 578 -4.06 25.94 8.97
C LYS A 578 -5.51 25.50 9.26
N ALA A 579 -6.44 25.83 8.39
CA ALA A 579 -7.86 25.53 8.51
C ALA A 579 -8.25 24.19 7.84
N THR A 580 -7.31 23.43 7.26
CA THR A 580 -7.57 22.21 6.46
C THR A 580 -8.59 21.28 7.13
N THR A 581 -8.39 20.90 8.39
CA THR A 581 -9.29 19.95 9.08
C THR A 581 -10.67 20.52 9.34
N GLN A 582 -10.80 21.83 9.57
CA GLN A 582 -12.06 22.54 9.70
C GLN A 582 -12.81 22.55 8.37
N THR A 583 -12.13 22.94 7.28
CA THR A 583 -12.71 23.00 5.94
C THR A 583 -13.17 21.61 5.47
N ILE A 584 -12.36 20.56 5.68
CA ILE A 584 -12.77 19.18 5.44
C ILE A 584 -14.05 18.83 6.20
N ALA A 585 -14.16 19.19 7.47
CA ALA A 585 -15.33 18.89 8.28
C ALA A 585 -16.60 19.61 7.78
N VAL A 586 -16.49 20.88 7.34
CA VAL A 586 -17.59 21.63 6.74
C VAL A 586 -18.00 20.99 5.42
N MET A 587 -17.08 20.73 4.51
CA MET A 587 -17.35 20.07 3.22
C MET A 587 -17.99 18.69 3.39
N SER A 588 -17.56 17.95 4.42
CA SER A 588 -18.13 16.63 4.74
C SER A 588 -19.61 16.72 5.09
N ARG A 589 -20.02 17.76 5.80
CA ARG A 589 -21.43 17.97 6.20
C ARG A 589 -22.24 18.67 5.12
N ASP A 590 -21.67 19.63 4.42
CA ASP A 590 -22.33 20.49 3.45
C ASP A 590 -22.53 19.81 2.10
N ALA A 591 -21.48 19.12 1.62
CA ALA A 591 -21.47 18.45 0.31
C ALA A 591 -21.50 16.91 0.40
N GLY A 592 -21.46 16.32 1.60
CA GLY A 592 -21.41 14.88 1.78
C GLY A 592 -20.08 14.23 1.36
N LYS A 593 -19.00 15.01 1.26
CA LYS A 593 -17.69 14.49 0.87
C LYS A 593 -17.06 13.67 2.00
N THR A 594 -16.39 12.60 1.63
CA THR A 594 -15.51 11.89 2.56
C THR A 594 -14.25 12.70 2.85
N VAL A 595 -13.55 12.41 3.94
CA VAL A 595 -12.27 13.06 4.25
C VAL A 595 -11.28 12.89 3.10
N ALA A 596 -11.22 11.68 2.50
CA ALA A 596 -10.34 11.36 1.39
C ALA A 596 -10.65 12.14 0.08
N GLU A 597 -11.88 12.61 -0.09
CA GLU A 597 -12.30 13.46 -1.22
C GLU A 597 -12.12 14.95 -0.92
N ALA A 598 -12.33 15.34 0.33
CA ALA A 598 -12.24 16.74 0.74
C ALA A 598 -10.79 17.22 0.90
N ASP A 599 -9.88 16.38 1.41
CA ASP A 599 -8.49 16.74 1.63
C ASP A 599 -7.75 17.16 0.34
N PRO A 600 -7.78 16.39 -0.77
CA PRO A 600 -7.16 16.81 -2.03
C PRO A 600 -7.76 18.12 -2.57
N GLU A 601 -9.04 18.38 -2.34
CA GLU A 601 -9.69 19.61 -2.77
C GLU A 601 -9.21 20.83 -1.97
N VAL A 602 -8.97 20.67 -0.68
CA VAL A 602 -8.39 21.77 0.14
C VAL A 602 -6.95 22.04 -0.30
N ALA A 603 -6.15 21.00 -0.55
CA ALA A 603 -4.80 21.14 -1.07
C ALA A 603 -4.78 21.86 -2.43
N GLU A 604 -5.70 21.50 -3.35
CA GLU A 604 -5.86 22.17 -4.65
C GLU A 604 -6.22 23.66 -4.51
N ALA A 605 -7.06 24.02 -3.54
CA ALA A 605 -7.42 25.42 -3.29
C ALA A 605 -6.20 26.23 -2.80
N ILE A 606 -5.37 25.65 -1.92
CA ILE A 606 -4.11 26.24 -1.47
C ILE A 606 -3.17 26.42 -2.66
N ASP A 607 -3.09 25.41 -3.51
CA ASP A 607 -2.30 25.46 -4.75
C ASP A 607 -2.77 26.58 -5.69
N PHE A 608 -4.08 26.75 -5.88
CA PHE A 608 -4.60 27.86 -6.69
C PHE A 608 -4.17 29.23 -6.14
N ALA A 609 -4.27 29.44 -4.83
CA ALA A 609 -3.84 30.69 -4.23
C ALA A 609 -2.34 30.96 -4.48
N ARG A 610 -1.47 29.97 -4.26
CA ARG A 610 -0.02 30.07 -4.49
C ARG A 610 0.33 30.19 -5.97
N PHE A 611 -0.31 29.39 -6.82
CA PHE A 611 -0.06 29.37 -8.26
C PHE A 611 -0.42 30.71 -8.92
N TYR A 612 -1.60 31.26 -8.63
CA TYR A 612 -2.00 32.53 -9.21
C TYR A 612 -1.18 33.71 -8.65
N ALA A 613 -0.78 33.67 -7.39
CA ALA A 613 0.18 34.64 -6.82
C ALA A 613 1.49 34.63 -7.59
N THR A 614 2.06 33.46 -7.84
CA THR A 614 3.34 33.33 -8.57
C THR A 614 3.19 33.68 -10.05
N THR A 615 2.09 33.22 -10.70
CA THR A 615 1.85 33.45 -12.13
C THR A 615 1.61 34.94 -12.42
N ALA A 616 0.95 35.69 -11.52
CA ALA A 616 0.69 37.10 -11.67
C ALA A 616 1.99 37.94 -11.80
N GLN A 617 3.09 37.48 -11.20
CA GLN A 617 4.39 38.12 -11.33
C GLN A 617 4.95 38.12 -12.77
N ASN A 618 4.46 37.18 -13.60
CA ASN A 618 4.87 37.08 -15.00
C ASN A 618 3.95 37.86 -15.95
N PHE A 619 2.88 38.50 -15.45
CA PHE A 619 2.04 39.34 -16.26
C PHE A 619 2.81 40.64 -16.61
N GLY A 620 2.94 40.89 -17.90
CA GLY A 620 3.44 42.19 -18.37
C GLY A 620 2.42 43.31 -18.10
N GLU A 621 2.52 44.42 -18.83
CA GLU A 621 1.50 45.46 -18.79
C GLU A 621 0.13 44.89 -19.16
N SER A 622 -0.76 44.81 -18.17
CA SER A 622 -2.13 44.29 -18.34
C SER A 622 -3.13 45.25 -17.68
N THR A 623 -4.31 45.37 -18.26
CA THR A 623 -5.39 46.18 -17.73
C THR A 623 -6.45 45.29 -17.12
N PRO A 624 -6.81 45.43 -15.84
CA PRO A 624 -7.88 44.71 -15.22
C PRO A 624 -9.23 44.94 -15.95
N LEU A 625 -10.05 43.86 -16.03
CA LEU A 625 -11.36 43.95 -16.66
C LEU A 625 -12.41 44.67 -15.77
N GLY A 626 -12.17 44.75 -14.46
CA GLY A 626 -13.06 45.34 -13.47
C GLY A 626 -13.70 44.30 -12.58
N THR A 627 -15.00 44.40 -12.37
CA THR A 627 -15.74 43.46 -11.52
C THR A 627 -15.96 42.12 -12.23
N ILE A 628 -15.49 41.04 -11.62
CA ILE A 628 -15.68 39.66 -12.10
C ILE A 628 -16.70 38.94 -11.20
N LEU A 629 -17.65 38.26 -11.83
CA LEU A 629 -18.63 37.41 -11.15
C LEU A 629 -18.17 35.94 -11.23
N VAL A 630 -17.97 35.30 -10.08
CA VAL A 630 -17.62 33.89 -9.96
C VAL A 630 -18.86 33.10 -9.55
N ILE A 631 -19.29 32.16 -10.40
CA ILE A 631 -20.48 31.29 -10.20
C ILE A 631 -20.04 29.82 -10.30
N PRO A 632 -19.50 29.23 -9.24
CA PRO A 632 -18.97 27.87 -9.25
C PRO A 632 -20.08 26.81 -9.11
N PRO A 633 -19.81 25.56 -9.50
CA PRO A 633 -20.68 24.42 -9.22
C PRO A 633 -20.53 23.97 -7.75
N TRP A 634 -21.44 23.07 -7.33
CA TRP A 634 -21.49 22.54 -5.95
C TRP A 634 -20.56 21.34 -5.72
N ASN A 635 -20.16 20.61 -6.75
CA ASN A 635 -19.44 19.33 -6.61
C ASN A 635 -17.95 19.48 -6.22
N PHE A 636 -17.37 20.67 -6.43
CA PHE A 636 -16.08 21.10 -5.90
C PHE A 636 -16.27 22.44 -5.18
N PRO A 637 -16.88 22.41 -3.99
CA PRO A 637 -17.42 23.60 -3.35
C PRO A 637 -16.37 24.55 -2.77
N TYR A 638 -15.12 24.09 -2.64
CA TYR A 638 -14.02 24.87 -2.10
C TYR A 638 -12.99 25.25 -3.17
N ALA A 639 -12.39 24.28 -3.88
CA ALA A 639 -11.28 24.55 -4.81
C ALA A 639 -11.71 25.40 -6.03
N ILE A 640 -12.80 25.05 -6.69
CA ILE A 640 -13.23 25.78 -7.91
C ILE A 640 -13.59 27.24 -7.59
N PRO A 641 -14.36 27.54 -6.52
CA PRO A 641 -14.61 28.94 -6.13
C PRO A 641 -13.32 29.69 -5.78
N VAL A 642 -12.44 29.10 -4.96
CA VAL A 642 -11.13 29.71 -4.61
C VAL A 642 -10.30 29.97 -5.86
N GLY A 643 -10.22 29.01 -6.78
CA GLY A 643 -9.51 29.15 -8.04
C GLY A 643 -10.02 30.34 -8.87
N GLY A 644 -11.34 30.45 -9.03
CA GLY A 644 -11.96 31.57 -9.75
C GLY A 644 -11.73 32.92 -9.08
N VAL A 645 -11.88 32.99 -7.77
CA VAL A 645 -11.67 34.20 -6.97
C VAL A 645 -10.20 34.62 -7.03
N CYS A 646 -9.27 33.71 -6.76
CA CYS A 646 -7.83 34.00 -6.77
C CYS A 646 -7.34 34.41 -8.14
N ALA A 647 -7.75 33.75 -9.23
CA ALA A 647 -7.37 34.12 -10.59
C ALA A 647 -7.81 35.55 -10.93
N ALA A 648 -9.06 35.91 -10.62
CA ALA A 648 -9.59 37.23 -10.92
C ALA A 648 -8.91 38.33 -10.09
N LEU A 649 -8.76 38.11 -8.78
CA LEU A 649 -8.11 39.04 -7.86
C LEU A 649 -6.62 39.23 -8.19
N ALA A 650 -5.89 38.14 -8.51
CA ALA A 650 -4.47 38.19 -8.86
C ALA A 650 -4.23 39.05 -10.13
N ALA A 651 -5.16 38.98 -11.10
CA ALA A 651 -5.12 39.82 -12.30
C ALA A 651 -5.56 41.28 -12.06
N GLY A 652 -5.77 41.69 -10.79
CA GLY A 652 -6.12 43.07 -10.42
C GLY A 652 -7.59 43.42 -10.53
N ASN A 653 -8.47 42.44 -10.71
CA ASN A 653 -9.91 42.62 -10.76
C ASN A 653 -10.53 42.54 -9.34
N THR A 654 -11.72 43.11 -9.16
CA THR A 654 -12.54 42.84 -7.99
C THR A 654 -13.51 41.68 -8.26
N VAL A 655 -14.00 41.03 -7.21
CA VAL A 655 -14.78 39.80 -7.34
C VAL A 655 -16.10 39.88 -6.57
N ILE A 656 -17.15 39.37 -7.19
CA ILE A 656 -18.39 38.99 -6.54
C ILE A 656 -18.51 37.47 -6.63
N LEU A 657 -18.55 36.77 -5.48
CA LEU A 657 -18.75 35.34 -5.42
C LEU A 657 -20.24 35.02 -5.18
N LYS A 658 -20.87 34.30 -6.10
CA LYS A 658 -22.19 33.73 -5.95
C LYS A 658 -22.05 32.22 -5.84
N PRO A 659 -22.04 31.63 -4.62
CA PRO A 659 -21.89 30.18 -4.45
C PRO A 659 -23.04 29.39 -5.01
N ALA A 660 -22.87 28.10 -5.20
CA ALA A 660 -23.97 27.18 -5.45
C ALA A 660 -24.87 27.09 -4.20
N PRO A 661 -26.20 27.07 -4.34
CA PRO A 661 -27.12 27.04 -3.20
C PRO A 661 -26.96 25.76 -2.36
N GLU A 662 -26.47 24.70 -2.92
CA GLU A 662 -26.25 23.42 -2.25
C GLU A 662 -25.07 23.43 -1.26
N THR A 663 -24.14 24.42 -1.35
CA THR A 663 -22.89 24.40 -0.59
C THR A 663 -22.46 25.79 -0.11
N VAL A 664 -23.43 26.54 0.46
CA VAL A 664 -23.20 27.91 0.94
C VAL A 664 -22.33 27.94 2.19
N ALA A 665 -22.41 26.94 3.07
CA ALA A 665 -21.56 26.88 4.25
C ALA A 665 -20.05 26.70 3.90
N THR A 666 -19.75 25.95 2.86
CA THR A 666 -18.39 25.83 2.35
C THR A 666 -17.88 27.14 1.75
N ALA A 667 -18.75 27.88 1.04
CA ALA A 667 -18.41 29.20 0.52
C ALA A 667 -18.19 30.23 1.65
N TRP A 668 -18.87 30.09 2.78
CA TRP A 668 -18.66 30.89 3.98
C TRP A 668 -17.24 30.70 4.56
N GLU A 669 -16.73 29.46 4.56
CA GLU A 669 -15.33 29.20 4.92
C GLU A 669 -14.35 29.94 4.00
N ILE A 670 -14.62 30.01 2.68
CA ILE A 670 -13.79 30.75 1.73
C ILE A 670 -13.72 32.22 2.10
N VAL A 671 -14.87 32.85 2.39
CA VAL A 671 -14.94 34.28 2.79
C VAL A 671 -14.15 34.53 4.09
N SER A 672 -14.15 33.55 5.00
CA SER A 672 -13.42 33.65 6.26
C SER A 672 -11.90 33.50 6.10
N HIS A 673 -11.43 32.86 5.02
CA HIS A 673 -10.01 32.60 4.77
C HIS A 673 -9.36 33.64 3.86
N LEU A 674 -10.14 34.39 3.06
CA LEU A 674 -9.67 35.46 2.15
C LEU A 674 -9.84 36.84 2.75
#